data_e01b67ce135901065584f203944144f0
#
_entry.id   e01b67ce135901065584f203944144f0
#
_cell.length_a   1.000
_cell.length_b   1.000
_cell.length_c   1.000
_cell.angle_alpha   90.00
_cell.angle_beta   90.00
_cell.angle_gamma   90.00
#
_symmetry.space_group_name_H-M   'P 1'
#
loop_
_entity.id
_entity.type
_entity.pdbx_description
1 polymer ?
#
loop_
_entity_poly.entity_id
_entity_poly.type
_entity_poly.pdbx_seq_one_letter_code
_entity_poly.pdbx_strand_id
1 'polypeptide(L)'
;MDREMNLKTPKHSVDSATLKVVLGIYYQANDWLENSAYIEQARNELQKAELDTGNKEPQSYTKKMQILTYYGFICWEDDSSTSRRKITDLGKNFYQVWMNDDADGMVQIILQSLKQTVFGRNNNGIPDSDSDVEVPCLALRACIDLGKLTSLIYVYLIQKIQNHGYSYTQVIQEIKKRNYQIDANEIEPSCNKYKDWKPISFLKDVGLFEEVSHEYIVPQAVLEKYGKIIGSLPIFNVDKSMAEDIVLPKMKHSKNIVTSSQNSSHIFSYLTALRTKPFMLLAGISGTGKSRIVRKLAQATVTEEFQRANGYTGDDFANDRWTLHSPANFELIQVKPNWHNSMDVIGYLSNIPSPHYVFTPFIEFIVKAWQHPEVPFFLCLDEMNLAPVEEYFAEFLSAIESRSFEGEEYLTDPIIKPFNSFGEEVAKMMVNTLFPNFTAADKNSFLGRVVDHLETKGLTLPKNLIVIGTVNMDETTFSFSRKVLDRAMSVEMNEVNYDSFLTDTTDDDLKAIVKALEENDDADLNTQLVDRHIEAREIIDDLGDDARFAIDYLKRINALLEGTPFKLGYRAANEALIYIQASYEFEQTNRIAALDNFTLMKILSRIEGDETKLKITDSEADKERIAKAEVNVDEAKQYGDMNILTALRHIITNQLGKQDKLHSVKKIDSMLSQLKRDHFVSFWN
;
A
#
# COMPACT_ATOMS: atom_id res chain seq x y z
N MET A 1 30.87 15.75 8.46
CA MET A 1 30.82 15.46 9.90
C MET A 1 30.11 14.15 10.03
N ASP A 2 30.85 13.08 10.30
CA ASP A 2 30.29 11.77 10.47
C ASP A 2 29.37 11.79 11.72
N ARG A 3 28.09 11.61 11.52
CA ARG A 3 27.11 11.62 12.61
C ARG A 3 27.19 10.24 13.25
N GLU A 4 27.61 10.18 14.50
CA GLU A 4 27.63 8.95 15.28
C GLU A 4 26.19 8.45 15.44
N MET A 5 25.88 7.29 14.87
CA MET A 5 24.57 6.66 15.03
C MET A 5 24.37 6.22 16.47
N ASN A 6 23.19 6.47 17.00
CA ASN A 6 22.82 6.08 18.34
C ASN A 6 22.17 4.70 18.33
N LEU A 7 22.71 3.75 19.07
CA LEU A 7 22.19 2.40 19.19
C LEU A 7 21.88 2.10 20.65
N LYS A 8 20.62 1.95 20.98
CA LYS A 8 20.17 1.60 22.32
C LYS A 8 19.47 0.25 22.34
N THR A 9 19.89 -0.64 23.20
CA THR A 9 19.33 -1.97 23.39
C THR A 9 19.20 -2.29 24.87
N PRO A 10 18.29 -3.19 25.26
CA PRO A 10 18.28 -3.73 26.62
C PRO A 10 19.64 -4.32 26.99
N LYS A 11 20.21 -3.87 28.10
CA LYS A 11 21.56 -4.29 28.54
C LYS A 11 21.56 -5.59 29.34
N HIS A 12 20.39 -6.04 29.78
CA HIS A 12 20.27 -7.19 30.67
C HIS A 12 19.50 -8.31 30.00
N SER A 13 20.11 -9.51 29.93
CA SER A 13 19.39 -10.71 29.59
C SER A 13 18.59 -11.17 30.79
N VAL A 14 17.41 -11.66 30.51
CA VAL A 14 16.58 -12.35 31.49
C VAL A 14 16.06 -13.60 30.79
N ASP A 15 16.09 -14.73 31.48
CA ASP A 15 15.54 -15.98 30.97
C ASP A 15 14.01 -15.90 30.83
N SER A 16 13.46 -16.66 29.90
CA SER A 16 12.03 -16.62 29.59
C SER A 16 11.14 -17.00 30.77
N ALA A 17 11.60 -17.89 31.65
CA ALA A 17 10.83 -18.26 32.84
C ALA A 17 10.67 -17.04 33.78
N THR A 18 11.76 -16.30 34.01
CA THR A 18 11.72 -15.05 34.76
C THR A 18 10.83 -13.99 34.09
N LEU A 19 10.94 -13.81 32.76
CA LEU A 19 10.10 -12.85 32.03
C LEU A 19 8.63 -13.21 32.10
N LYS A 20 8.27 -14.50 32.05
CA LYS A 20 6.90 -15.00 32.16
C LYS A 20 6.29 -14.65 33.53
N VAL A 21 7.05 -14.82 34.61
CA VAL A 21 6.62 -14.41 35.95
C VAL A 21 6.44 -12.90 36.06
N VAL A 22 7.42 -12.12 35.56
CA VAL A 22 7.37 -10.66 35.57
C VAL A 22 6.16 -10.11 34.81
N LEU A 23 5.91 -10.63 33.60
CA LEU A 23 4.74 -10.22 32.81
C LEU A 23 3.43 -10.62 33.49
N GLY A 24 3.41 -11.80 34.16
CA GLY A 24 2.27 -12.28 34.93
C GLY A 24 1.88 -11.37 36.11
N ILE A 25 2.86 -10.75 36.76
CA ILE A 25 2.59 -9.76 37.82
C ILE A 25 1.79 -8.58 37.27
N TYR A 26 2.21 -8.02 36.12
CA TYR A 26 1.49 -6.92 35.48
C TYR A 26 0.15 -7.36 34.89
N TYR A 27 0.04 -8.59 34.40
CA TYR A 27 -1.22 -9.16 33.92
C TYR A 27 -2.25 -9.28 35.03
N GLN A 28 -1.84 -9.72 36.21
CA GLN A 28 -2.73 -9.84 37.38
C GLN A 28 -3.13 -8.48 37.96
N ALA A 29 -2.18 -7.51 37.97
CA ALA A 29 -2.48 -6.16 38.46
C ALA A 29 -3.48 -5.45 37.52
N ASN A 30 -3.40 -5.66 36.23
CA ASN A 30 -4.27 -5.10 35.19
C ASN A 30 -4.51 -3.59 35.28
N ASP A 31 -3.66 -2.86 35.98
CA ASP A 31 -3.70 -1.42 36.22
C ASP A 31 -2.29 -0.90 36.49
N TRP A 32 -2.19 0.41 36.73
CA TRP A 32 -0.93 1.07 37.05
C TRP A 32 -0.34 0.56 38.36
N LEU A 33 0.86 -0.01 38.28
CA LEU A 33 1.57 -0.61 39.41
C LEU A 33 2.77 0.25 39.79
N GLU A 34 2.83 0.67 41.04
CA GLU A 34 3.97 1.39 41.62
C GLU A 34 5.23 0.53 41.56
N ASN A 35 6.39 1.16 41.27
CA ASN A 35 7.65 0.44 41.16
C ASN A 35 8.04 -0.32 42.46
N SER A 36 7.74 0.25 43.64
CA SER A 36 7.96 -0.39 44.94
C SER A 36 7.09 -1.63 45.14
N ALA A 37 5.82 -1.56 44.79
CA ALA A 37 4.90 -2.69 44.86
C ALA A 37 5.28 -3.79 43.85
N TYR A 38 5.71 -3.42 42.64
CA TYR A 38 6.26 -4.37 41.67
C TYR A 38 7.49 -5.11 42.21
N ILE A 39 8.46 -4.40 42.79
CA ILE A 39 9.70 -5.00 43.32
C ILE A 39 9.38 -6.02 44.41
N GLU A 40 8.44 -5.71 45.31
CA GLU A 40 7.99 -6.62 46.38
C GLU A 40 7.33 -7.87 45.82
N GLN A 41 6.40 -7.70 44.87
CA GLN A 41 5.74 -8.83 44.20
C GLN A 41 6.72 -9.67 43.40
N ALA A 42 7.61 -9.06 42.63
CA ALA A 42 8.62 -9.76 41.83
C ALA A 42 9.57 -10.57 42.70
N ARG A 43 9.99 -10.04 43.88
CA ARG A 43 10.80 -10.78 44.85
C ARG A 43 10.07 -12.04 45.32
N ASN A 44 8.82 -11.92 45.72
CA ASN A 44 8.04 -13.01 46.27
C ASN A 44 7.71 -14.06 45.21
N GLU A 45 7.24 -13.66 44.04
CA GLU A 45 6.84 -14.60 42.96
C GLU A 45 8.03 -15.33 42.31
N LEU A 46 9.17 -14.64 42.11
CA LEU A 46 10.37 -15.28 41.62
C LEU A 46 11.01 -16.24 42.64
N GLN A 47 10.91 -15.94 43.93
CA GLN A 47 11.35 -16.85 44.97
C GLN A 47 10.45 -18.10 45.06
N LYS A 48 9.13 -17.96 44.97
CA LYS A 48 8.20 -19.08 44.90
C LYS A 48 8.43 -19.97 43.68
N ALA A 49 8.81 -19.38 42.56
CA ALA A 49 9.12 -20.08 41.34
C ALA A 49 10.55 -20.69 41.30
N GLU A 50 11.30 -20.56 42.40
CA GLU A 50 12.71 -21.00 42.51
C GLU A 50 13.67 -20.36 41.47
N LEU A 51 13.28 -19.22 40.90
CA LEU A 51 14.06 -18.48 39.89
C LEU A 51 14.97 -17.41 40.53
N ASP A 52 14.79 -17.09 41.80
CA ASP A 52 15.56 -16.10 42.52
C ASP A 52 15.66 -16.46 44.02
N THR A 53 16.72 -16.00 44.69
CA THR A 53 16.89 -16.16 46.15
C THR A 53 16.09 -15.15 46.98
N GLY A 54 15.46 -14.16 46.36
CA GLY A 54 14.73 -13.07 47.01
C GLY A 54 15.62 -12.00 47.68
N ASN A 55 16.95 -12.14 47.63
CA ASN A 55 17.90 -11.29 48.35
C ASN A 55 18.64 -10.29 47.47
N LYS A 56 18.16 -10.06 46.23
CA LYS A 56 18.81 -9.11 45.30
C LYS A 56 18.42 -7.65 45.60
N GLU A 57 19.29 -6.75 45.22
CA GLU A 57 19.03 -5.32 45.29
C GLU A 57 17.78 -4.91 44.47
N PRO A 58 17.00 -3.91 44.89
CA PRO A 58 15.78 -3.47 44.21
C PRO A 58 15.96 -3.20 42.69
N GLN A 59 17.09 -2.56 42.32
CA GLN A 59 17.40 -2.29 40.93
C GLN A 59 17.55 -3.56 40.07
N SER A 60 17.90 -4.70 40.68
CA SER A 60 17.98 -5.99 39.95
C SER A 60 16.62 -6.45 39.45
N TYR A 61 15.54 -6.21 40.20
CA TYR A 61 14.20 -6.55 39.78
C TYR A 61 13.67 -5.61 38.72
N THR A 62 13.93 -4.30 38.84
CA THR A 62 13.56 -3.31 37.84
C THR A 62 14.20 -3.61 36.45
N LYS A 63 15.42 -4.12 36.43
CA LYS A 63 16.10 -4.50 35.18
C LYS A 63 15.48 -5.69 34.46
N LYS A 64 14.77 -6.55 35.19
CA LYS A 64 14.16 -7.77 34.61
C LYS A 64 13.00 -7.47 33.63
N MET A 65 12.38 -6.30 33.70
CA MET A 65 11.27 -5.91 32.82
C MET A 65 11.70 -5.20 31.53
N GLN A 66 13.00 -4.86 31.37
CA GLN A 66 13.47 -4.05 30.24
C GLN A 66 13.16 -4.65 28.87
N ILE A 67 13.23 -5.96 28.71
CA ILE A 67 12.89 -6.64 27.44
C ILE A 67 11.38 -6.52 27.18
N LEU A 68 10.54 -6.69 28.19
CA LEU A 68 9.09 -6.59 28.06
C LEU A 68 8.64 -5.17 27.71
N THR A 69 9.30 -4.16 28.27
CA THR A 69 9.05 -2.76 27.90
C THR A 69 9.57 -2.43 26.50
N TYR A 70 10.69 -3.02 26.11
CA TYR A 70 11.24 -2.85 24.77
C TYR A 70 10.28 -3.32 23.68
N TYR A 71 9.62 -4.46 23.87
CA TYR A 71 8.61 -4.97 22.94
C TYR A 71 7.22 -4.35 23.15
N GLY A 72 7.08 -3.35 24.02
CA GLY A 72 5.82 -2.65 24.23
C GLY A 72 4.77 -3.45 25.00
N PHE A 73 5.14 -4.52 25.69
CA PHE A 73 4.20 -5.31 26.53
C PHE A 73 3.86 -4.63 27.85
N ILE A 74 4.74 -3.74 28.30
CA ILE A 74 4.57 -2.90 29.50
C ILE A 74 4.84 -1.46 29.09
N CYS A 75 3.98 -0.53 29.46
CA CYS A 75 4.15 0.89 29.25
C CYS A 75 4.41 1.63 30.58
N TRP A 76 4.99 2.80 30.45
CA TRP A 76 5.27 3.70 31.56
C TRP A 76 4.28 4.85 31.59
N GLU A 77 4.01 5.41 32.78
CA GLU A 77 3.16 6.59 32.94
C GLU A 77 3.87 7.85 32.48
N ASP A 78 5.18 7.97 32.80
CA ASP A 78 6.07 9.06 32.41
C ASP A 78 7.52 8.56 32.28
N ASP A 79 8.45 9.43 31.90
CA ASP A 79 9.87 9.10 31.66
C ASP A 79 10.70 8.97 32.94
N SER A 80 10.09 9.06 34.13
CA SER A 80 10.83 8.95 35.37
C SER A 80 11.17 7.49 35.73
N SER A 81 12.31 7.26 36.33
CA SER A 81 12.72 5.93 36.79
C SER A 81 11.84 5.37 37.93
N THR A 82 11.01 6.21 38.55
CA THR A 82 10.08 5.89 39.60
C THR A 82 8.63 5.77 39.12
N SER A 83 8.40 6.01 37.83
CA SER A 83 7.06 6.03 37.25
C SER A 83 6.35 4.68 37.39
N ARG A 84 5.04 4.74 37.50
CA ARG A 84 4.18 3.56 37.48
C ARG A 84 4.23 2.90 36.10
N ARG A 85 3.96 1.61 36.08
CA ARG A 85 3.93 0.81 34.84
C ARG A 85 2.66 -0.02 34.78
N LYS A 86 2.22 -0.29 33.56
CA LYS A 86 1.01 -1.06 33.28
C LYS A 86 1.25 -2.00 32.11
N ILE A 87 0.58 -3.14 32.14
CA ILE A 87 0.53 -4.03 30.97
C ILE A 87 -0.29 -3.37 29.86
N THR A 88 0.21 -3.45 28.63
CA THR A 88 -0.52 -3.02 27.43
C THR A 88 -1.47 -4.13 26.95
N ASP A 89 -2.39 -3.81 26.04
CA ASP A 89 -3.24 -4.86 25.44
C ASP A 89 -2.41 -5.85 24.62
N LEU A 90 -1.37 -5.39 23.92
CA LEU A 90 -0.38 -6.26 23.27
C LEU A 90 0.28 -7.21 24.27
N GLY A 91 0.68 -6.69 25.43
CA GLY A 91 1.27 -7.49 26.53
C GLY A 91 0.31 -8.51 27.12
N LYS A 92 -0.99 -8.19 27.22
CA LYS A 92 -2.03 -9.14 27.68
C LYS A 92 -2.19 -10.28 26.68
N ASN A 93 -2.28 -9.96 25.40
CA ASN A 93 -2.41 -10.94 24.33
C ASN A 93 -1.16 -11.83 24.30
N PHE A 94 0.04 -11.24 24.39
CA PHE A 94 1.28 -12.01 24.43
C PHE A 94 1.34 -12.95 25.65
N TYR A 95 0.94 -12.50 26.84
CA TYR A 95 0.90 -13.33 28.03
C TYR A 95 -0.05 -14.53 27.86
N GLN A 96 -1.21 -14.34 27.24
CA GLN A 96 -2.18 -15.40 27.01
C GLN A 96 -1.65 -16.48 26.07
N VAL A 97 -1.10 -16.10 24.90
CA VAL A 97 -0.51 -17.07 23.97
C VAL A 97 0.71 -17.77 24.57
N TRP A 98 1.49 -17.04 25.37
CA TRP A 98 2.65 -17.60 26.06
C TRP A 98 2.26 -18.60 27.13
N MET A 99 1.17 -18.36 27.86
CA MET A 99 0.66 -19.32 28.87
C MET A 99 0.06 -20.56 28.23
N ASN A 100 -0.44 -20.46 27.01
CA ASN A 100 -0.99 -21.57 26.23
C ASN A 100 0.06 -22.32 25.40
N ASP A 101 1.33 -21.92 25.51
CA ASP A 101 2.44 -22.44 24.70
C ASP A 101 2.16 -22.37 23.17
N ASP A 102 1.41 -21.35 22.75
CA ASP A 102 1.11 -21.07 21.34
C ASP A 102 2.31 -20.37 20.68
N ALA A 103 3.19 -21.19 20.09
CA ALA A 103 4.41 -20.71 19.47
C ALA A 103 4.14 -19.76 18.28
N ASP A 104 3.11 -20.03 17.52
CA ASP A 104 2.76 -19.21 16.35
C ASP A 104 2.18 -17.86 16.78
N GLY A 105 1.27 -17.85 17.76
CA GLY A 105 0.75 -16.62 18.35
C GLY A 105 1.85 -15.75 18.98
N MET A 106 2.87 -16.35 19.62
CA MET A 106 4.01 -15.58 20.13
C MET A 106 4.79 -14.90 19.01
N VAL A 107 5.08 -15.61 17.92
CA VAL A 107 5.77 -15.05 16.74
C VAL A 107 4.98 -13.89 16.14
N GLN A 108 3.67 -14.06 15.95
CA GLN A 108 2.79 -12.99 15.40
C GLN A 108 2.84 -11.72 16.25
N ILE A 109 2.69 -11.84 17.55
CA ILE A 109 2.66 -10.67 18.43
C ILE A 109 4.02 -9.96 18.50
N ILE A 110 5.13 -10.70 18.48
CA ILE A 110 6.47 -10.09 18.41
C ILE A 110 6.65 -9.35 17.08
N LEU A 111 6.26 -9.93 15.96
CA LEU A 111 6.36 -9.27 14.66
C LEU A 111 5.46 -8.04 14.58
N GLN A 112 4.25 -8.09 15.16
CA GLN A 112 3.38 -6.93 15.30
C GLN A 112 4.05 -5.82 16.12
N SER A 113 4.66 -6.16 17.27
CA SER A 113 5.42 -5.21 18.09
C SER A 113 6.55 -4.55 17.28
N LEU A 114 7.33 -5.33 16.56
CA LEU A 114 8.46 -4.83 15.75
C LEU A 114 8.01 -3.97 14.57
N LYS A 115 6.88 -4.28 13.95
CA LYS A 115 6.27 -3.49 12.88
C LYS A 115 5.78 -2.12 13.37
N GLN A 116 5.33 -2.04 14.62
CA GLN A 116 4.82 -0.82 15.27
C GLN A 116 5.92 -0.02 15.98
N THR A 117 7.18 -0.42 15.85
CA THR A 117 8.29 0.29 16.45
C THR A 117 8.32 1.77 16.02
N VAL A 118 8.35 2.66 16.99
CA VAL A 118 8.45 4.11 16.78
C VAL A 118 9.82 4.57 17.22
N PHE A 119 10.65 4.93 16.27
CA PHE A 119 11.99 5.47 16.52
C PHE A 119 11.89 6.83 17.23
N GLY A 120 12.85 7.10 18.12
CA GLY A 120 12.95 8.40 18.80
C GLY A 120 11.85 8.69 19.82
N ARG A 121 11.01 7.68 20.13
CA ARG A 121 9.98 7.77 21.18
C ARG A 121 10.19 6.72 22.23
N ASN A 122 9.76 7.04 23.45
CA ASN A 122 9.77 6.14 24.60
C ASN A 122 8.67 5.05 24.54
N ASN A 123 8.13 4.77 23.35
CA ASN A 123 7.04 3.81 23.16
C ASN A 123 7.47 2.38 23.49
N ASN A 124 8.78 2.10 23.40
CA ASN A 124 9.33 0.79 23.75
C ASN A 124 9.69 0.72 25.25
N GLY A 125 9.24 1.67 26.08
CA GLY A 125 9.42 1.68 27.51
C GLY A 125 10.87 1.77 28.00
N ILE A 126 11.81 2.08 27.10
CA ILE A 126 13.22 2.33 27.44
C ILE A 126 13.43 3.85 27.53
N PRO A 127 13.73 4.39 28.71
CA PRO A 127 14.13 5.79 28.84
C PRO A 127 15.31 6.06 27.91
N ASP A 128 15.32 7.19 27.24
CA ASP A 128 16.33 7.59 26.27
C ASP A 128 16.39 6.72 24.99
N SER A 129 15.28 6.27 24.47
CA SER A 129 15.17 5.38 23.30
C SER A 129 15.34 6.09 21.95
N ASP A 130 16.13 7.14 21.86
CA ASP A 130 16.57 7.74 20.59
C ASP A 130 17.51 6.79 19.83
N SER A 131 17.00 5.62 19.45
CA SER A 131 17.78 4.67 18.66
C SER A 131 17.59 4.97 17.17
N ASP A 132 18.71 5.07 16.45
CA ASP A 132 18.70 5.23 15.00
C ASP A 132 18.54 3.89 14.28
N VAL A 133 18.76 2.78 14.97
CA VAL A 133 18.68 1.41 14.41
C VAL A 133 17.83 0.55 15.33
N GLU A 134 16.90 -0.16 14.73
CA GLU A 134 16.10 -1.17 15.42
C GLU A 134 16.79 -2.54 15.34
N VAL A 135 17.40 -2.93 16.44
CA VAL A 135 18.32 -4.07 16.50
C VAL A 135 17.68 -5.43 16.20
N PRO A 136 16.51 -5.79 16.76
CA PRO A 136 15.83 -7.04 16.40
C PRO A 136 15.45 -7.10 14.93
N CYS A 137 14.98 -5.99 14.35
CA CYS A 137 14.63 -5.91 12.94
C CYS A 137 15.86 -6.10 12.05
N LEU A 138 16.97 -5.42 12.37
CA LEU A 138 18.25 -5.58 11.68
C LEU A 138 18.71 -7.04 11.66
N ALA A 139 18.64 -7.73 12.80
CA ALA A 139 19.08 -9.11 12.90
C ALA A 139 18.20 -10.09 12.14
N LEU A 140 16.88 -9.95 12.26
CA LEU A 140 15.93 -10.80 11.55
C LEU A 140 16.08 -10.64 10.02
N ARG A 141 16.18 -9.41 9.54
CA ARG A 141 16.40 -9.15 8.11
C ARG A 141 17.75 -9.66 7.63
N ALA A 142 18.82 -9.39 8.36
CA ALA A 142 20.15 -9.87 8.01
C ALA A 142 20.21 -11.42 7.98
N CYS A 143 19.51 -12.09 8.89
CA CYS A 143 19.42 -13.54 8.88
C CYS A 143 18.70 -14.07 7.63
N ILE A 144 17.65 -13.42 7.16
CA ILE A 144 17.00 -13.78 5.90
C ILE A 144 17.91 -13.52 4.71
N ASP A 145 18.50 -12.33 4.61
CA ASP A 145 19.32 -11.94 3.46
C ASP A 145 20.62 -12.74 3.33
N LEU A 146 21.18 -13.20 4.45
CA LEU A 146 22.41 -14.00 4.50
C LEU A 146 22.13 -15.50 4.59
N GLY A 147 20.90 -15.92 4.91
CA GLY A 147 20.52 -17.30 5.19
C GLY A 147 20.94 -17.80 6.58
N LYS A 148 21.83 -17.08 7.27
CA LYS A 148 22.31 -17.37 8.62
C LYS A 148 22.95 -16.14 9.24
N LEU A 149 23.03 -16.11 10.57
CA LEU A 149 23.66 -15.04 11.32
C LEU A 149 24.52 -15.59 12.45
N THR A 150 25.79 -15.18 12.51
CA THR A 150 26.65 -15.44 13.68
C THR A 150 26.78 -14.18 14.51
N SER A 151 27.15 -14.32 15.78
CA SER A 151 27.42 -13.14 16.63
C SER A 151 28.50 -12.22 16.03
N LEU A 152 29.48 -12.80 15.35
CA LEU A 152 30.55 -12.05 14.71
C LEU A 152 30.08 -11.26 13.49
N ILE A 153 29.30 -11.92 12.61
CA ILE A 153 28.67 -11.26 11.45
C ILE A 153 27.75 -10.12 11.91
N TYR A 154 26.96 -10.38 12.95
CA TYR A 154 26.05 -9.41 13.49
C TYR A 154 26.79 -8.17 14.04
N VAL A 155 27.86 -8.37 14.83
CA VAL A 155 28.65 -7.26 15.36
C VAL A 155 29.36 -6.48 14.24
N TYR A 156 29.86 -7.18 13.22
CA TYR A 156 30.45 -6.57 12.03
C TYR A 156 29.43 -5.68 11.28
N LEU A 157 28.20 -6.18 11.11
CA LEU A 157 27.11 -5.43 10.49
C LEU A 157 26.84 -4.12 11.24
N ILE A 158 26.69 -4.18 12.59
CA ILE A 158 26.49 -3.00 13.43
C ILE A 158 27.66 -2.02 13.31
N GLN A 159 28.89 -2.51 13.38
CA GLN A 159 30.08 -1.69 13.28
C GLN A 159 30.13 -0.91 11.97
N LYS A 160 29.91 -1.59 10.84
CA LYS A 160 29.94 -0.97 9.52
C LYS A 160 28.85 0.09 9.36
N ILE A 161 27.65 -0.22 9.82
CA ILE A 161 26.53 0.72 9.73
C ILE A 161 26.75 1.91 10.70
N GLN A 162 27.04 1.62 11.97
CA GLN A 162 27.10 2.63 13.02
C GLN A 162 28.35 3.50 12.93
N ASN A 163 29.54 2.87 12.78
CA ASN A 163 30.83 3.58 12.89
C ASN A 163 31.35 4.05 11.53
N HIS A 164 31.00 3.36 10.45
CA HIS A 164 31.58 3.62 9.14
C HIS A 164 30.58 4.18 8.12
N GLY A 165 29.28 4.34 8.50
CA GLY A 165 28.27 4.96 7.65
C GLY A 165 27.91 4.17 6.39
N TYR A 166 28.16 2.85 6.39
CA TYR A 166 27.76 1.98 5.27
C TYR A 166 26.26 1.76 5.28
N SER A 167 25.66 1.71 4.09
CA SER A 167 24.26 1.26 3.98
C SER A 167 24.14 -0.22 4.31
N TYR A 168 22.95 -0.64 4.74
CA TYR A 168 22.67 -2.05 5.03
C TYR A 168 23.04 -2.96 3.84
N THR A 169 22.62 -2.59 2.64
CA THR A 169 22.86 -3.36 1.41
C THR A 169 24.35 -3.49 1.10
N GLN A 170 25.12 -2.40 1.26
CA GLN A 170 26.58 -2.46 1.05
C GLN A 170 27.24 -3.47 1.98
N VAL A 171 26.85 -3.50 3.26
CA VAL A 171 27.44 -4.45 4.22
C VAL A 171 27.01 -5.89 3.93
N ILE A 172 25.75 -6.13 3.60
CA ILE A 172 25.27 -7.47 3.20
C ILE A 172 26.02 -7.97 1.96
N GLN A 173 26.21 -7.12 0.96
CA GLN A 173 27.00 -7.48 -0.24
C GLN A 173 28.47 -7.76 0.10
N GLU A 174 29.07 -6.97 0.98
CA GLU A 174 30.45 -7.17 1.43
C GLU A 174 30.60 -8.51 2.15
N ILE A 175 29.71 -8.86 3.07
CA ILE A 175 29.70 -10.12 3.79
C ILE A 175 29.57 -11.30 2.81
N LYS A 176 28.67 -11.23 1.83
CA LYS A 176 28.50 -12.23 0.78
C LYS A 176 29.76 -12.39 -0.07
N LYS A 177 30.39 -11.28 -0.50
CA LYS A 177 31.67 -11.30 -1.27
C LYS A 177 32.80 -11.97 -0.51
N ARG A 178 32.82 -11.84 0.83
CA ARG A 178 33.78 -12.48 1.72
C ARG A 178 33.44 -13.93 2.07
N ASN A 179 32.43 -14.50 1.42
CA ASN A 179 31.93 -15.83 1.71
C ASN A 179 31.67 -16.07 3.21
N TYR A 180 31.07 -15.07 3.86
CA TYR A 180 30.73 -15.07 5.31
C TYR A 180 31.94 -15.15 6.26
N GLN A 181 33.15 -14.93 5.78
CA GLN A 181 34.38 -14.95 6.57
C GLN A 181 34.68 -13.54 7.12
N ILE A 182 34.43 -13.33 8.40
CA ILE A 182 34.78 -12.10 9.13
C ILE A 182 35.82 -12.46 10.18
N ASP A 183 36.96 -11.76 10.18
CA ASP A 183 38.00 -11.95 11.20
C ASP A 183 37.56 -11.23 12.50
N ALA A 184 37.73 -11.95 13.62
CA ALA A 184 37.44 -11.39 14.95
C ALA A 184 38.32 -10.14 15.26
N ASN A 185 39.48 -10.05 14.64
CA ASN A 185 40.40 -8.91 14.78
C ASN A 185 39.92 -7.67 14.04
N GLU A 186 38.97 -7.78 13.12
CA GLU A 186 38.34 -6.67 12.42
C GLU A 186 37.28 -5.96 13.28
N ILE A 187 36.90 -6.56 14.40
CA ILE A 187 35.90 -5.97 15.29
C ILE A 187 36.56 -4.96 16.23
N GLU A 188 36.10 -3.73 16.15
CA GLU A 188 36.55 -2.65 17.02
C GLU A 188 36.25 -2.93 18.49
N PRO A 189 37.15 -2.54 19.43
CA PRO A 189 36.92 -2.75 20.86
C PRO A 189 35.59 -2.17 21.37
N SER A 190 35.17 -1.03 20.83
CA SER A 190 33.91 -0.34 21.17
C SER A 190 32.67 -1.17 20.82
N CYS A 191 32.77 -2.04 19.81
CA CYS A 191 31.67 -2.90 19.34
C CYS A 191 31.66 -4.27 20.02
N ASN A 192 32.69 -4.66 20.78
CA ASN A 192 32.73 -5.94 21.47
C ASN A 192 31.56 -6.16 22.44
N LYS A 193 30.99 -5.09 23.00
CA LYS A 193 29.81 -5.14 23.89
C LYS A 193 28.56 -5.74 23.21
N TYR A 194 28.49 -5.76 21.87
CA TYR A 194 27.35 -6.30 21.13
C TYR A 194 27.48 -7.79 20.85
N LYS A 195 28.63 -8.45 21.14
CA LYS A 195 28.80 -9.90 21.01
C LYS A 195 27.85 -10.69 21.91
N ASP A 196 27.56 -10.14 23.09
CA ASP A 196 26.62 -10.72 24.07
C ASP A 196 25.21 -10.18 23.87
N TRP A 197 24.75 -10.17 22.65
CA TRP A 197 23.47 -9.56 22.32
C TRP A 197 22.28 -10.30 22.92
N LYS A 198 21.63 -9.66 23.86
CA LYS A 198 20.58 -10.24 24.72
C LYS A 198 19.19 -10.34 24.05
N PRO A 199 18.75 -9.41 23.14
CA PRO A 199 17.49 -9.59 22.44
C PRO A 199 17.40 -10.85 21.57
N ILE A 200 18.52 -11.38 21.02
CA ILE A 200 18.49 -12.65 20.27
C ILE A 200 18.00 -13.81 21.12
N SER A 201 18.40 -13.90 22.40
CA SER A 201 17.96 -14.97 23.27
C SER A 201 16.44 -14.99 23.39
N PHE A 202 15.79 -13.83 23.52
CA PHE A 202 14.35 -13.74 23.61
C PHE A 202 13.67 -14.10 22.28
N LEU A 203 14.18 -13.64 21.13
CA LEU A 203 13.68 -14.02 19.81
C LEU A 203 13.81 -15.53 19.54
N LYS A 204 14.87 -16.16 20.07
CA LYS A 204 15.03 -17.61 20.02
C LYS A 204 13.97 -18.31 20.89
N ASP A 205 13.74 -17.81 22.11
CA ASP A 205 12.79 -18.40 23.04
C ASP A 205 11.33 -18.33 22.52
N VAL A 206 11.01 -17.32 21.72
CA VAL A 206 9.68 -17.16 21.08
C VAL A 206 9.61 -17.82 19.69
N GLY A 207 10.67 -18.47 19.22
CA GLY A 207 10.66 -19.27 17.99
C GLY A 207 10.99 -18.52 16.70
N LEU A 208 11.40 -17.25 16.78
CA LEU A 208 11.84 -16.48 15.60
C LEU A 208 13.27 -16.82 15.15
N PHE A 209 14.09 -17.33 16.04
CA PHE A 209 15.40 -17.89 15.72
C PHE A 209 15.55 -19.32 16.21
N GLU A 210 16.29 -20.10 15.45
CA GLU A 210 16.82 -21.39 15.85
C GLU A 210 18.35 -21.32 15.83
N GLU A 211 19.02 -21.93 16.79
CA GLU A 211 20.48 -21.99 16.88
C GLU A 211 20.96 -23.37 16.47
N VAL A 212 21.71 -23.42 15.39
CA VAL A 212 22.32 -24.64 14.86
C VAL A 212 23.83 -24.42 14.74
N SER A 213 24.63 -25.18 15.52
CA SER A 213 26.11 -25.10 15.47
C SER A 213 26.68 -23.68 15.65
N HIS A 214 26.12 -22.90 16.58
CA HIS A 214 26.45 -21.49 16.85
C HIS A 214 26.09 -20.49 15.73
N GLU A 215 25.28 -20.91 14.79
CA GLU A 215 24.67 -20.05 13.79
C GLU A 215 23.17 -19.90 14.09
N TYR A 216 22.65 -18.69 14.00
CA TYR A 216 21.23 -18.39 14.09
C TYR A 216 20.61 -18.43 12.69
N ILE A 217 19.51 -19.13 12.58
CA ILE A 217 18.68 -19.18 11.38
C ILE A 217 17.23 -18.85 11.75
N VAL A 218 16.49 -18.28 10.82
CA VAL A 218 15.04 -18.18 10.95
C VAL A 218 14.46 -19.53 10.54
N PRO A 219 13.66 -20.21 11.39
CA PRO A 219 13.11 -21.52 11.07
C PRO A 219 12.33 -21.51 9.74
N GLN A 220 12.44 -22.58 8.96
CA GLN A 220 11.83 -22.67 7.63
C GLN A 220 10.30 -22.41 7.66
N ALA A 221 9.61 -22.94 8.68
CA ALA A 221 8.18 -22.71 8.86
C ALA A 221 7.84 -21.23 9.12
N VAL A 222 8.71 -20.51 9.85
CA VAL A 222 8.58 -19.06 10.09
C VAL A 222 8.87 -18.28 8.80
N LEU A 223 9.89 -18.68 8.03
CA LEU A 223 10.19 -18.05 6.74
C LEU A 223 9.05 -18.20 5.74
N GLU A 224 8.46 -19.39 5.67
CA GLU A 224 7.34 -19.66 4.77
C GLU A 224 6.10 -18.83 5.12
N LYS A 225 5.85 -18.63 6.42
CA LYS A 225 4.66 -17.92 6.91
C LYS A 225 4.89 -16.41 7.04
N TYR A 226 6.04 -16.00 7.57
CA TYR A 226 6.30 -14.61 7.99
C TYR A 226 7.49 -13.96 7.29
N GLY A 227 8.13 -14.61 6.32
CA GLY A 227 9.35 -14.11 5.67
C GLY A 227 9.17 -12.73 5.03
N LYS A 228 8.02 -12.46 4.44
CA LYS A 228 7.69 -11.14 3.89
C LYS A 228 7.58 -10.05 4.97
N ILE A 229 6.91 -10.38 6.07
CA ILE A 229 6.77 -9.44 7.20
C ILE A 229 8.15 -9.12 7.77
N ILE A 230 8.98 -10.13 8.02
CA ILE A 230 10.34 -9.93 8.51
C ILE A 230 11.16 -9.11 7.50
N GLY A 231 11.03 -9.36 6.20
CA GLY A 231 11.72 -8.61 5.14
C GLY A 231 11.33 -7.13 5.07
N SER A 232 10.14 -6.77 5.55
CA SER A 232 9.62 -5.39 5.58
C SER A 232 9.79 -4.67 6.92
N LEU A 233 10.41 -5.31 7.93
CA LEU A 233 10.59 -4.68 9.24
C LEU A 233 11.48 -3.43 9.14
N PRO A 234 11.14 -2.35 9.84
CA PRO A 234 11.91 -1.10 9.82
C PRO A 234 13.25 -1.29 10.52
N ILE A 235 14.37 -1.07 9.83
CA ILE A 235 15.72 -1.17 10.40
C ILE A 235 16.21 0.18 10.91
N PHE A 236 15.91 1.26 10.17
CA PHE A 236 16.41 2.60 10.42
C PHE A 236 15.31 3.59 10.73
N ASN A 237 15.65 4.62 11.51
CA ASN A 237 14.77 5.76 11.71
C ASN A 237 14.76 6.62 10.43
N VAL A 238 13.61 6.69 9.77
CA VAL A 238 13.38 7.35 8.47
C VAL A 238 13.63 8.87 8.55
N ASP A 239 13.46 9.50 9.72
CA ASP A 239 13.71 10.92 9.92
C ASP A 239 15.20 11.32 9.84
N LYS A 240 16.11 10.39 9.67
CA LYS A 240 17.58 10.63 9.66
C LYS A 240 18.25 10.05 8.41
N SER A 241 17.84 10.49 7.22
CA SER A 241 18.57 10.42 5.91
C SER A 241 19.57 9.26 5.70
N MET A 242 19.23 8.03 6.03
CA MET A 242 19.99 6.83 5.66
C MET A 242 19.09 5.79 4.99
N ALA A 243 18.03 6.25 4.34
CA ALA A 243 17.13 5.44 3.54
C ALA A 243 17.72 5.21 2.13
N GLU A 244 18.95 4.77 2.04
CA GLU A 244 19.47 4.21 0.80
C GLU A 244 19.45 2.67 0.90
N ASP A 245 18.76 2.06 -0.05
CA ASP A 245 18.81 0.64 -0.41
C ASP A 245 18.09 -0.36 0.51
N ILE A 246 16.78 -0.23 0.63
CA ILE A 246 15.94 -1.38 0.96
C ILE A 246 15.70 -2.18 -0.33
N VAL A 247 16.57 -3.13 -0.62
CA VAL A 247 16.28 -4.16 -1.62
C VAL A 247 15.25 -5.10 -1.03
N LEU A 248 14.00 -4.97 -1.45
CA LEU A 248 12.95 -5.93 -1.11
C LEU A 248 13.36 -7.33 -1.62
N PRO A 249 13.24 -8.38 -0.81
CA PRO A 249 13.50 -9.74 -1.28
C PRO A 249 12.51 -10.10 -2.38
N LYS A 250 13.01 -10.77 -3.45
CA LYS A 250 12.21 -11.26 -4.57
C LYS A 250 11.02 -12.06 -4.06
N MET A 251 9.83 -11.61 -4.39
CA MET A 251 8.57 -12.26 -4.03
C MET A 251 8.49 -13.64 -4.68
N LYS A 252 8.48 -14.70 -3.88
CA LYS A 252 7.97 -15.99 -4.31
C LYS A 252 6.45 -15.95 -4.21
N HIS A 253 5.78 -16.35 -5.28
CA HIS A 253 4.33 -16.35 -5.45
C HIS A 253 3.58 -16.86 -4.21
N SER A 254 2.60 -16.08 -3.74
CA SER A 254 1.69 -16.48 -2.68
C SER A 254 0.72 -17.57 -3.14
N LYS A 255 0.29 -18.43 -2.21
CA LYS A 255 -0.61 -19.56 -2.49
C LYS A 255 -2.05 -19.07 -2.73
N ASN A 256 -2.66 -19.69 -3.71
CA ASN A 256 -4.03 -19.58 -4.23
C ASN A 256 -5.11 -19.18 -3.22
N ILE A 257 -5.70 -18.00 -3.41
CA ILE A 257 -7.05 -17.69 -2.92
C ILE A 257 -8.02 -18.40 -3.90
N VAL A 258 -8.52 -19.55 -3.51
CA VAL A 258 -9.51 -20.27 -4.31
C VAL A 258 -10.89 -19.71 -3.96
N THR A 259 -11.39 -18.80 -4.78
CA THR A 259 -12.80 -18.41 -4.74
C THR A 259 -13.57 -19.20 -5.80
N SER A 260 -14.66 -19.82 -5.40
CA SER A 260 -15.40 -20.79 -6.18
C SER A 260 -16.53 -20.22 -7.07
N SER A 261 -16.51 -18.91 -7.39
CA SER A 261 -17.56 -18.31 -8.19
C SER A 261 -17.06 -17.46 -9.37
N GLN A 262 -17.78 -17.50 -10.49
CA GLN A 262 -17.48 -16.70 -11.69
C GLN A 262 -17.69 -15.18 -11.47
N ASN A 263 -18.38 -14.77 -10.40
CA ASN A 263 -18.67 -13.38 -10.08
C ASN A 263 -17.49 -12.67 -9.35
N SER A 264 -16.60 -13.40 -8.71
CA SER A 264 -15.43 -12.83 -8.02
C SER A 264 -14.42 -12.20 -8.98
N SER A 265 -14.43 -12.57 -10.26
CA SER A 265 -13.50 -12.04 -11.28
C SER A 265 -13.64 -10.53 -11.50
N HIS A 266 -14.84 -9.97 -11.39
CA HIS A 266 -15.06 -8.53 -11.63
C HIS A 266 -14.48 -7.65 -10.52
N ILE A 267 -14.61 -8.05 -9.26
CA ILE A 267 -14.07 -7.27 -8.12
C ILE A 267 -12.54 -7.26 -8.16
N PHE A 268 -11.93 -8.39 -8.45
CA PHE A 268 -10.48 -8.47 -8.60
C PHE A 268 -9.97 -7.57 -9.73
N SER A 269 -10.67 -7.49 -10.87
CA SER A 269 -10.28 -6.60 -11.96
C SER A 269 -10.38 -5.11 -11.55
N TYR A 270 -11.34 -4.73 -10.70
CA TYR A 270 -11.41 -3.37 -10.14
C TYR A 270 -10.26 -3.10 -9.19
N LEU A 271 -9.96 -4.02 -8.28
CA LEU A 271 -8.84 -3.89 -7.35
C LEU A 271 -7.50 -3.82 -8.10
N THR A 272 -7.31 -4.66 -9.11
CA THR A 272 -6.13 -4.65 -10.00
C THR A 272 -5.99 -3.32 -10.74
N ALA A 273 -7.09 -2.79 -11.27
CA ALA A 273 -7.11 -1.50 -11.94
C ALA A 273 -6.74 -0.35 -10.99
N LEU A 274 -7.29 -0.34 -9.76
CA LEU A 274 -7.01 0.67 -8.73
C LEU A 274 -5.57 0.58 -8.21
N ARG A 275 -5.02 -0.63 -8.09
CA ARG A 275 -3.63 -0.84 -7.71
C ARG A 275 -2.68 -0.37 -8.82
N THR A 276 -3.07 -0.53 -10.08
CA THR A 276 -2.30 -0.03 -11.23
C THR A 276 -2.32 1.50 -11.28
N LYS A 277 -3.50 2.09 -11.10
CA LYS A 277 -3.67 3.55 -11.15
C LYS A 277 -4.84 4.01 -10.27
N PRO A 278 -4.62 4.96 -9.34
CA PRO A 278 -5.66 5.42 -8.41
C PRO A 278 -6.65 6.40 -9.05
N PHE A 279 -6.90 6.25 -10.35
CA PHE A 279 -7.93 6.98 -11.07
C PHE A 279 -8.66 6.02 -12.02
N MET A 280 -9.95 5.82 -11.79
CA MET A 280 -10.78 4.88 -12.54
C MET A 280 -12.08 5.55 -13.03
N LEU A 281 -12.55 5.16 -14.20
CA LEU A 281 -13.85 5.52 -14.74
C LEU A 281 -14.75 4.28 -14.75
N LEU A 282 -15.88 4.36 -14.08
CA LEU A 282 -16.95 3.35 -14.09
C LEU A 282 -18.06 3.79 -15.04
N ALA A 283 -18.11 3.18 -16.21
CA ALA A 283 -19.07 3.53 -17.24
C ALA A 283 -20.15 2.43 -17.38
N GLY A 284 -21.38 2.85 -17.63
CA GLY A 284 -22.49 1.92 -17.86
C GLY A 284 -23.85 2.63 -17.81
N ILE A 285 -24.90 1.90 -18.12
CA ILE A 285 -26.27 2.40 -18.04
C ILE A 285 -26.63 2.83 -16.63
N SER A 286 -27.59 3.74 -16.50
CA SER A 286 -28.06 4.22 -15.20
C SER A 286 -28.62 3.05 -14.37
N GLY A 287 -28.36 3.07 -13.06
CA GLY A 287 -28.87 2.04 -12.13
C GLY A 287 -28.03 0.76 -11.99
N THR A 288 -26.88 0.63 -12.65
CA THR A 288 -26.01 -0.58 -12.52
C THR A 288 -25.17 -0.63 -11.24
N GLY A 289 -25.33 0.34 -10.33
CA GLY A 289 -24.64 0.32 -9.03
C GLY A 289 -23.22 0.90 -9.04
N LYS A 290 -22.85 1.72 -10.03
CA LYS A 290 -21.53 2.35 -10.16
C LYS A 290 -21.06 3.07 -8.88
N SER A 291 -21.82 3.99 -8.34
CA SER A 291 -21.47 4.71 -7.10
C SER A 291 -21.56 3.80 -5.85
N ARG A 292 -22.41 2.74 -5.90
CA ARG A 292 -22.52 1.73 -4.83
C ARG A 292 -21.24 0.95 -4.66
N ILE A 293 -20.61 0.48 -5.76
CA ILE A 293 -19.35 -0.31 -5.66
C ILE A 293 -18.22 0.52 -5.05
N VAL A 294 -18.13 1.82 -5.34
CA VAL A 294 -17.12 2.71 -4.73
C VAL A 294 -17.32 2.77 -3.21
N ARG A 295 -18.57 2.93 -2.75
CA ARG A 295 -18.88 2.92 -1.32
C ARG A 295 -18.56 1.57 -0.68
N LYS A 296 -18.79 0.45 -1.37
CA LYS A 296 -18.45 -0.90 -0.88
C LYS A 296 -16.95 -1.11 -0.73
N LEU A 297 -16.15 -0.57 -1.65
CA LEU A 297 -14.68 -0.58 -1.52
C LEU A 297 -14.23 0.23 -0.30
N ALA A 298 -14.85 1.38 -0.05
CA ALA A 298 -14.57 2.16 1.15
C ALA A 298 -15.01 1.42 2.43
N GLN A 299 -16.18 0.79 2.46
CA GLN A 299 -16.62 -0.05 3.57
C GLN A 299 -15.66 -1.22 3.85
N ALA A 300 -15.08 -1.80 2.80
CA ALA A 300 -14.12 -2.90 2.90
C ALA A 300 -12.78 -2.49 3.53
N THR A 301 -12.40 -1.22 3.42
CA THR A 301 -11.06 -0.70 3.78
C THR A 301 -11.06 0.26 4.96
N VAL A 302 -12.24 0.76 5.40
CA VAL A 302 -12.31 1.61 6.59
C VAL A 302 -11.96 0.80 7.84
N THR A 303 -11.07 1.35 8.67
CA THR A 303 -10.71 0.73 9.94
C THR A 303 -11.70 1.10 11.05
N GLU A 304 -11.85 0.24 12.05
CA GLU A 304 -12.75 0.50 13.18
C GLU A 304 -12.33 1.76 13.94
N GLU A 305 -11.03 1.91 14.23
CA GLU A 305 -10.47 3.06 14.93
C GLU A 305 -10.82 4.37 14.21
N PHE A 306 -10.55 4.42 12.89
CA PHE A 306 -10.85 5.60 12.08
C PHE A 306 -12.35 5.91 12.02
N GLN A 307 -13.20 4.88 11.88
CA GLN A 307 -14.65 5.06 11.84
C GLN A 307 -15.20 5.50 13.20
N ARG A 308 -14.66 4.98 14.32
CA ARG A 308 -15.03 5.44 15.69
C ARG A 308 -14.63 6.88 15.92
N ALA A 309 -13.45 7.31 15.50
CA ALA A 309 -13.03 8.71 15.56
C ALA A 309 -13.96 9.64 14.74
N ASN A 310 -14.68 9.09 13.76
CA ASN A 310 -15.68 9.79 12.94
C ASN A 310 -17.14 9.49 13.33
N GLY A 311 -17.39 9.09 14.58
CA GLY A 311 -18.73 9.04 15.19
C GLY A 311 -19.43 7.67 15.17
N TYR A 312 -18.76 6.58 14.82
CA TYR A 312 -19.33 5.25 14.95
C TYR A 312 -19.37 4.81 16.43
N THR A 313 -20.53 4.31 16.87
CA THR A 313 -20.79 3.92 18.26
C THR A 313 -21.30 2.47 18.41
N GLY A 314 -21.41 1.72 17.32
CA GLY A 314 -21.87 0.33 17.33
C GLY A 314 -20.90 -0.64 18.01
N ASP A 315 -21.39 -1.81 18.39
CA ASP A 315 -20.61 -2.85 19.10
C ASP A 315 -20.04 -3.93 18.18
N ASP A 316 -20.53 -4.04 16.93
CA ASP A 316 -20.13 -5.08 15.96
C ASP A 316 -19.65 -4.46 14.64
N PHE A 317 -18.50 -3.81 14.68
CA PHE A 317 -17.95 -3.13 13.50
C PHE A 317 -17.71 -4.09 12.34
N ALA A 318 -17.32 -5.33 12.59
CA ALA A 318 -17.02 -6.30 11.54
C ALA A 318 -18.22 -6.56 10.61
N ASN A 319 -19.44 -6.55 11.18
CA ASN A 319 -20.67 -6.66 10.41
C ASN A 319 -21.24 -5.30 10.02
N ASP A 320 -21.22 -4.33 10.92
CA ASP A 320 -21.84 -3.01 10.73
C ASP A 320 -21.16 -2.23 9.59
N ARG A 321 -19.84 -2.39 9.39
CA ARG A 321 -19.09 -1.68 8.33
C ARG A 321 -19.71 -1.84 6.94
N TRP A 322 -20.30 -3.02 6.66
CA TRP A 322 -20.90 -3.31 5.35
C TRP A 322 -22.24 -2.60 5.09
N THR A 323 -22.81 -2.02 6.13
CA THR A 323 -24.06 -1.25 6.07
C THR A 323 -23.87 0.24 6.25
N LEU A 324 -22.63 0.71 6.50
CA LEU A 324 -22.33 2.13 6.69
C LEU A 324 -22.78 2.95 5.47
N HIS A 325 -23.68 3.88 5.67
CA HIS A 325 -24.10 4.80 4.62
C HIS A 325 -22.97 5.77 4.23
N SER A 326 -22.19 6.22 5.20
CA SER A 326 -21.08 7.17 5.02
C SER A 326 -19.83 6.64 5.73
N PRO A 327 -19.08 5.71 5.10
CA PRO A 327 -17.76 5.34 5.61
C PRO A 327 -16.87 6.58 5.70
N ALA A 328 -16.06 6.69 6.75
CA ALA A 328 -15.26 7.89 7.01
C ALA A 328 -14.19 8.18 5.93
N ASN A 329 -13.83 7.16 5.16
CA ASN A 329 -12.90 7.20 4.02
C ASN A 329 -13.60 7.29 2.65
N PHE A 330 -14.86 7.73 2.61
CA PHE A 330 -15.65 7.87 1.40
C PHE A 330 -16.25 9.26 1.28
N GLU A 331 -16.14 9.87 0.11
CA GLU A 331 -16.84 11.12 -0.25
C GLU A 331 -17.45 10.97 -1.63
N LEU A 332 -18.71 11.42 -1.79
CA LEU A 332 -19.40 11.45 -3.07
C LEU A 332 -19.68 12.91 -3.44
N ILE A 333 -19.09 13.33 -4.53
CA ILE A 333 -19.24 14.68 -5.07
C ILE A 333 -19.99 14.59 -6.39
N GLN A 334 -21.18 15.19 -6.44
CA GLN A 334 -21.97 15.27 -7.64
C GLN A 334 -21.44 16.39 -8.55
N VAL A 335 -21.05 16.01 -9.78
CA VAL A 335 -20.61 16.98 -10.79
C VAL A 335 -21.81 17.79 -11.28
N LYS A 336 -21.59 19.07 -11.50
CA LYS A 336 -22.67 19.98 -11.95
C LYS A 336 -22.41 20.39 -13.40
N PRO A 337 -23.48 20.54 -14.22
CA PRO A 337 -23.33 20.90 -15.64
C PRO A 337 -22.68 22.27 -15.90
N ASN A 338 -22.63 23.13 -14.90
CA ASN A 338 -22.01 24.45 -14.98
C ASN A 338 -20.53 24.50 -14.58
N TRP A 339 -19.89 23.36 -14.33
CA TRP A 339 -18.47 23.32 -14.03
C TRP A 339 -17.63 23.50 -15.31
N HIS A 340 -16.94 24.64 -15.41
CA HIS A 340 -16.13 24.98 -16.59
C HIS A 340 -14.68 25.37 -16.24
N ASN A 341 -14.32 25.32 -14.97
CA ASN A 341 -12.96 25.62 -14.54
C ASN A 341 -12.64 24.90 -13.23
N SER A 342 -11.36 24.83 -12.90
CA SER A 342 -10.88 24.11 -11.70
C SER A 342 -11.31 24.76 -10.37
N MET A 343 -11.74 26.03 -10.37
CA MET A 343 -12.20 26.68 -9.14
C MET A 343 -13.41 25.99 -8.52
N ASP A 344 -14.23 25.35 -9.35
CA ASP A 344 -15.40 24.58 -8.90
C ASP A 344 -15.00 23.33 -8.05
N VAL A 345 -13.80 22.80 -8.27
CA VAL A 345 -13.29 21.60 -7.62
C VAL A 345 -12.22 21.94 -6.57
N ILE A 346 -11.28 22.83 -6.90
CA ILE A 346 -10.11 23.13 -6.07
C ILE A 346 -10.40 24.31 -5.11
N GLY A 347 -11.36 25.15 -5.44
CA GLY A 347 -11.61 26.39 -4.72
C GLY A 347 -10.80 27.57 -5.25
N TYR A 348 -10.83 28.68 -4.55
CA TYR A 348 -10.24 29.92 -5.01
C TYR A 348 -9.93 30.90 -3.88
N LEU A 349 -9.02 31.83 -4.16
CA LEU A 349 -8.71 32.92 -3.25
C LEU A 349 -9.81 34.00 -3.40
N SER A 350 -10.57 34.28 -2.34
CA SER A 350 -11.54 35.40 -2.25
C SER A 350 -10.91 36.58 -1.53
N ASN A 351 -11.24 37.78 -1.97
CA ASN A 351 -10.83 39.02 -1.32
C ASN A 351 -11.96 39.69 -0.52
N ILE A 352 -13.12 39.03 -0.38
CA ILE A 352 -14.32 39.60 0.27
C ILE A 352 -14.71 38.69 1.45
N PRO A 353 -14.81 39.23 2.68
CA PRO A 353 -14.54 40.62 3.11
C PRO A 353 -13.04 40.93 3.29
N SER A 354 -12.19 39.94 3.34
CA SER A 354 -10.75 40.00 3.42
C SER A 354 -10.13 38.80 2.66
N PRO A 355 -8.84 38.86 2.28
CA PRO A 355 -8.21 37.76 1.56
C PRO A 355 -8.28 36.43 2.36
N HIS A 356 -8.97 35.43 1.79
CA HIS A 356 -9.05 34.07 2.34
C HIS A 356 -9.28 33.06 1.23
N TYR A 357 -8.88 31.81 1.45
CA TYR A 357 -9.09 30.72 0.50
C TYR A 357 -10.41 30.01 0.79
N VAL A 358 -11.23 29.84 -0.24
CA VAL A 358 -12.50 29.09 -0.16
C VAL A 358 -12.22 27.66 -0.59
N PHE A 359 -12.23 26.75 0.37
CA PHE A 359 -12.03 25.33 0.11
C PHE A 359 -13.32 24.65 -0.35
N THR A 360 -13.16 23.55 -1.08
CA THR A 360 -14.28 22.71 -1.53
C THR A 360 -14.25 21.38 -0.78
N PRO A 361 -15.34 20.60 -0.77
CA PRO A 361 -15.35 19.26 -0.20
C PRO A 361 -14.28 18.34 -0.80
N PHE A 362 -13.95 18.53 -2.07
CA PHE A 362 -12.85 17.80 -2.74
C PHE A 362 -11.51 18.03 -2.04
N ILE A 363 -11.19 19.28 -1.74
CA ILE A 363 -9.93 19.63 -1.07
C ILE A 363 -9.92 19.18 0.39
N GLU A 364 -11.03 19.40 1.10
CA GLU A 364 -11.16 18.95 2.50
C GLU A 364 -10.95 17.43 2.63
N PHE A 365 -11.49 16.66 1.67
CA PHE A 365 -11.32 15.20 1.64
C PHE A 365 -9.86 14.78 1.35
N ILE A 366 -9.17 15.47 0.44
CA ILE A 366 -7.74 15.23 0.18
C ILE A 366 -6.90 15.53 1.42
N VAL A 367 -7.17 16.63 2.12
CA VAL A 367 -6.48 16.98 3.36
C VAL A 367 -6.75 15.94 4.45
N LYS A 368 -7.97 15.42 4.54
CA LYS A 368 -8.29 14.30 5.44
C LYS A 368 -7.50 13.04 5.10
N ALA A 369 -7.31 12.72 3.82
CA ALA A 369 -6.48 11.60 3.38
C ALA A 369 -5.00 11.78 3.75
N TRP A 370 -4.47 12.99 3.71
CA TRP A 370 -3.12 13.32 4.19
C TRP A 370 -2.92 13.05 5.70
N GLN A 371 -3.99 13.17 6.48
CA GLN A 371 -3.94 12.92 7.93
C GLN A 371 -3.96 11.42 8.31
N HIS A 372 -4.37 10.55 7.37
CA HIS A 372 -4.54 9.11 7.59
C HIS A 372 -3.96 8.29 6.45
N PRO A 373 -2.62 8.31 6.28
CA PRO A 373 -1.95 7.71 5.12
C PRO A 373 -2.09 6.18 5.01
N GLU A 374 -2.43 5.52 6.12
CA GLU A 374 -2.62 4.07 6.21
C GLU A 374 -3.99 3.59 5.70
N VAL A 375 -4.95 4.50 5.54
CA VAL A 375 -6.31 4.17 5.09
C VAL A 375 -6.50 4.62 3.64
N PRO A 376 -6.97 3.77 2.72
CA PRO A 376 -7.37 4.20 1.37
C PRO A 376 -8.60 5.09 1.42
N PHE A 377 -8.54 6.23 0.75
CA PHE A 377 -9.62 7.21 0.66
C PHE A 377 -10.25 7.18 -0.72
N PHE A 378 -11.55 6.95 -0.79
CA PHE A 378 -12.31 6.83 -2.03
C PHE A 378 -13.17 8.08 -2.28
N LEU A 379 -12.77 8.86 -3.29
CA LEU A 379 -13.53 9.99 -3.77
C LEU A 379 -14.30 9.60 -5.02
N CYS A 380 -15.62 9.64 -4.95
CA CYS A 380 -16.52 9.36 -6.07
C CYS A 380 -17.00 10.66 -6.71
N LEU A 381 -16.60 10.91 -7.95
CA LEU A 381 -17.19 11.96 -8.79
C LEU A 381 -18.39 11.39 -9.53
N ASP A 382 -19.59 11.70 -9.05
CA ASP A 382 -20.82 11.15 -9.63
C ASP A 382 -21.23 11.92 -10.88
N GLU A 383 -21.54 11.18 -11.95
CA GLU A 383 -21.87 11.71 -13.27
C GLU A 383 -20.75 12.63 -13.83
N MET A 384 -19.52 12.12 -13.79
CA MET A 384 -18.31 12.90 -14.07
C MET A 384 -18.34 13.61 -15.43
N ASN A 385 -19.06 13.07 -16.41
CA ASN A 385 -19.20 13.62 -17.76
C ASN A 385 -20.37 14.59 -17.97
N LEU A 386 -21.02 15.05 -16.92
CA LEU A 386 -22.00 16.15 -17.01
C LEU A 386 -21.37 17.50 -17.38
N ALA A 387 -20.08 17.66 -17.18
CA ALA A 387 -19.29 18.82 -17.56
C ALA A 387 -17.99 18.39 -18.25
N PRO A 388 -17.31 19.24 -19.03
CA PRO A 388 -16.05 18.91 -19.67
C PRO A 388 -14.96 18.61 -18.64
N VAL A 389 -14.59 17.34 -18.48
CA VAL A 389 -13.65 16.86 -17.43
C VAL A 389 -12.27 17.51 -17.56
N GLU A 390 -11.79 17.69 -18.77
CA GLU A 390 -10.51 18.33 -19.07
C GLU A 390 -10.44 19.81 -18.68
N GLU A 391 -11.56 20.45 -18.41
CA GLU A 391 -11.63 21.86 -17.99
C GLU A 391 -11.66 21.96 -16.47
N TYR A 392 -12.63 21.33 -15.80
CA TYR A 392 -12.80 21.48 -14.36
C TYR A 392 -11.82 20.62 -13.54
N PHE A 393 -11.25 19.57 -14.13
CA PHE A 393 -10.39 18.61 -13.45
C PHE A 393 -8.91 18.63 -13.93
N ALA A 394 -8.52 19.71 -14.63
CA ALA A 394 -7.23 19.84 -15.29
C ALA A 394 -6.03 19.66 -14.34
N GLU A 395 -6.07 20.30 -13.17
CA GLU A 395 -4.99 20.24 -12.17
C GLU A 395 -4.81 18.85 -11.60
N PHE A 396 -5.91 18.16 -11.25
CA PHE A 396 -5.85 16.77 -10.80
C PHE A 396 -5.26 15.87 -11.90
N LEU A 397 -5.74 16.04 -13.15
CA LEU A 397 -5.21 15.26 -14.28
C LEU A 397 -3.72 15.52 -14.52
N SER A 398 -3.22 16.72 -14.24
CA SER A 398 -1.79 17.02 -14.29
C SER A 398 -1.05 16.38 -13.12
N ALA A 399 -1.53 16.58 -11.91
CA ALA A 399 -0.88 16.09 -10.70
C ALA A 399 -0.78 14.55 -10.66
N ILE A 400 -1.82 13.83 -11.11
CA ILE A 400 -1.76 12.35 -11.13
C ILE A 400 -0.71 11.77 -12.10
N GLU A 401 -0.24 12.57 -13.05
CA GLU A 401 0.81 12.18 -13.98
C GLU A 401 2.23 12.48 -13.50
N SER A 402 2.37 13.44 -12.59
CA SER A 402 3.66 13.83 -12.02
C SER A 402 4.08 12.96 -10.84
N ARG A 403 3.34 11.89 -10.55
CA ARG A 403 3.65 10.96 -9.46
C ARG A 403 5.07 10.44 -9.56
N SER A 404 5.80 10.52 -8.47
CA SER A 404 7.18 10.04 -8.37
C SER A 404 7.52 9.70 -6.92
N PHE A 405 8.64 9.02 -6.73
CA PHE A 405 9.27 8.89 -5.42
C PHE A 405 10.58 9.66 -5.40
N GLU A 406 10.79 10.47 -4.36
CA GLU A 406 12.10 11.01 -3.98
C GLU A 406 12.53 10.29 -2.70
N GLY A 407 13.40 9.29 -2.83
CA GLY A 407 13.64 8.33 -1.76
C GLY A 407 12.36 7.54 -1.44
N GLU A 408 11.86 7.66 -0.22
CA GLU A 408 10.61 7.04 0.22
C GLU A 408 9.39 8.00 0.16
N GLU A 409 9.62 9.27 -0.10
CA GLU A 409 8.56 10.27 -0.15
C GLU A 409 7.83 10.20 -1.47
N TYR A 410 6.52 9.92 -1.41
CA TYR A 410 5.64 9.99 -2.56
C TYR A 410 5.28 11.45 -2.85
N LEU A 411 5.51 11.90 -4.06
CA LEU A 411 5.30 13.28 -4.50
C LEU A 411 4.47 13.36 -5.76
N THR A 412 3.73 14.48 -5.87
CA THR A 412 3.08 14.93 -7.11
C THR A 412 3.28 16.43 -7.25
N ASP A 413 3.01 16.97 -8.44
CA ASP A 413 2.83 18.41 -8.58
C ASP A 413 1.66 18.88 -7.69
N PRO A 414 1.75 20.05 -7.06
CA PRO A 414 0.70 20.55 -6.19
C PRO A 414 -0.51 21.04 -6.99
N ILE A 415 -1.72 20.63 -6.56
CA ILE A 415 -3.00 21.15 -7.08
C ILE A 415 -3.35 22.51 -6.50
N ILE A 416 -2.86 22.82 -5.30
CA ILE A 416 -2.83 24.18 -4.72
C ILE A 416 -1.38 24.51 -4.40
N LYS A 417 -0.92 25.67 -4.84
CA LYS A 417 0.45 26.15 -4.59
C LYS A 417 0.77 26.16 -3.08
N PRO A 418 2.08 26.17 -2.70
CA PRO A 418 2.48 26.28 -1.30
C PRO A 418 1.73 27.40 -0.58
N PHE A 419 1.15 27.08 0.60
CA PHE A 419 0.31 28.05 1.31
C PHE A 419 1.07 29.33 1.66
N ASN A 420 2.38 29.21 1.97
CA ASN A 420 3.25 30.36 2.20
C ASN A 420 3.35 31.33 1.00
N SER A 421 3.04 30.86 -0.22
CA SER A 421 3.04 31.71 -1.42
C SER A 421 1.85 32.68 -1.49
N PHE A 422 0.81 32.49 -0.67
CA PHE A 422 -0.36 33.38 -0.57
C PHE A 422 -0.17 34.52 0.44
N GLY A 423 0.98 34.56 1.15
CA GLY A 423 1.26 35.52 2.21
C GLY A 423 0.90 34.97 3.60
N GLU A 424 1.58 35.46 4.62
CA GLU A 424 1.57 34.89 5.99
C GLU A 424 0.15 34.86 6.61
N GLU A 425 -0.64 35.90 6.43
CA GLU A 425 -2.00 35.96 7.00
C GLU A 425 -2.94 34.96 6.33
N VAL A 426 -2.90 34.87 5.00
CA VAL A 426 -3.73 33.92 4.25
C VAL A 426 -3.29 32.50 4.55
N ALA A 427 -1.99 32.21 4.57
CA ALA A 427 -1.47 30.88 4.90
C ALA A 427 -1.93 30.40 6.28
N LYS A 428 -1.84 31.27 7.30
CA LYS A 428 -2.36 30.97 8.64
C LYS A 428 -3.87 30.69 8.63
N MET A 429 -4.66 31.47 7.87
CA MET A 429 -6.09 31.23 7.76
C MET A 429 -6.38 29.89 7.06
N MET A 430 -5.63 29.55 6.00
CA MET A 430 -5.76 28.26 5.31
C MET A 430 -5.51 27.11 6.27
N VAL A 431 -4.41 27.17 7.03
CA VAL A 431 -4.08 26.13 8.03
C VAL A 431 -5.17 26.06 9.12
N ASN A 432 -5.60 27.18 9.68
CA ASN A 432 -6.64 27.19 10.72
C ASN A 432 -8.00 26.66 10.21
N THR A 433 -8.32 26.89 8.94
CA THR A 433 -9.56 26.37 8.35
C THR A 433 -9.52 24.85 8.18
N LEU A 434 -8.40 24.32 7.68
CA LEU A 434 -8.25 22.89 7.42
C LEU A 434 -7.91 22.08 8.67
N PHE A 435 -7.27 22.71 9.66
CA PHE A 435 -6.80 22.11 10.90
C PHE A 435 -7.20 22.96 12.12
N PRO A 436 -8.50 23.07 12.44
CA PRO A 436 -9.00 24.00 13.45
C PRO A 436 -8.46 23.75 14.87
N ASN A 437 -7.97 22.54 15.14
CA ASN A 437 -7.39 22.14 16.44
C ASN A 437 -5.85 22.14 16.44
N PHE A 438 -5.20 22.58 15.36
CA PHE A 438 -3.73 22.60 15.27
C PHE A 438 -3.13 23.69 16.15
N THR A 439 -2.18 23.32 16.97
CA THR A 439 -1.50 24.22 17.92
C THR A 439 -0.01 24.20 17.75
N ALA A 440 0.68 25.14 18.42
CA ALA A 440 2.15 25.15 18.42
C ALA A 440 2.79 23.89 19.03
N ALA A 441 2.07 23.18 19.89
CA ALA A 441 2.52 21.91 20.47
C ALA A 441 2.57 20.78 19.42
N ASP A 442 1.77 20.88 18.36
CA ASP A 442 1.65 19.84 17.33
C ASP A 442 2.72 19.93 16.24
N LYS A 443 3.57 20.96 16.25
CA LYS A 443 4.58 21.20 15.20
C LYS A 443 5.54 20.02 14.96
N ASN A 444 5.85 19.25 15.99
CA ASN A 444 6.74 18.09 15.89
C ASN A 444 5.98 16.77 15.72
N SER A 445 4.65 16.81 15.64
CA SER A 445 3.80 15.64 15.42
C SER A 445 3.73 15.28 13.93
N PHE A 446 3.09 14.14 13.62
CA PHE A 446 2.73 13.79 12.25
C PHE A 446 1.89 14.89 11.58
N LEU A 447 0.89 15.41 12.31
CA LEU A 447 0.07 16.51 11.84
C LEU A 447 0.88 17.77 11.51
N GLY A 448 1.90 18.06 12.33
CA GLY A 448 2.83 19.16 12.08
C GLY A 448 3.60 18.99 10.76
N ARG A 449 4.03 17.76 10.44
CA ARG A 449 4.70 17.48 9.16
C ARG A 449 3.73 17.65 7.97
N VAL A 450 2.47 17.24 8.12
CA VAL A 450 1.46 17.47 7.09
C VAL A 450 1.25 18.97 6.86
N VAL A 451 1.13 19.76 7.92
CA VAL A 451 1.00 21.23 7.82
C VAL A 451 2.21 21.85 7.15
N ASP A 452 3.43 21.47 7.57
CA ASP A 452 4.68 21.95 6.97
C ASP A 452 4.76 21.62 5.46
N HIS A 453 4.36 20.40 5.08
CA HIS A 453 4.27 20.02 3.68
C HIS A 453 3.32 20.93 2.89
N LEU A 454 2.13 21.22 3.41
CA LEU A 454 1.18 22.10 2.75
C LEU A 454 1.68 23.55 2.66
N GLU A 455 2.37 24.03 3.70
CA GLU A 455 2.96 25.37 3.72
C GLU A 455 4.10 25.52 2.73
N THR A 456 4.96 24.51 2.58
CA THR A 456 6.22 24.57 1.83
C THR A 456 6.16 23.96 0.43
N LYS A 457 5.46 22.84 0.25
CA LYS A 457 5.30 22.12 -1.03
C LYS A 457 3.95 22.36 -1.68
N GLY A 458 2.94 22.76 -0.91
CA GLY A 458 1.55 22.93 -1.37
C GLY A 458 0.71 21.67 -1.19
N LEU A 459 -0.54 21.71 -1.62
CA LEU A 459 -1.41 20.55 -1.56
C LEU A 459 -1.13 19.63 -2.75
N THR A 460 -0.40 18.59 -2.51
CA THR A 460 -0.12 17.48 -3.44
C THR A 460 -1.13 16.36 -3.23
N LEU A 461 -1.21 15.40 -4.16
CA LEU A 461 -2.09 14.23 -4.00
C LEU A 461 -1.43 13.22 -3.04
N PRO A 462 -2.10 12.78 -1.98
CA PRO A 462 -1.56 11.77 -1.09
C PRO A 462 -1.63 10.37 -1.73
N LYS A 463 -0.71 9.48 -1.35
CA LYS A 463 -0.56 8.13 -1.90
C LYS A 463 -1.82 7.27 -1.77
N ASN A 464 -2.58 7.47 -0.70
CA ASN A 464 -3.77 6.72 -0.34
C ASN A 464 -5.07 7.25 -0.96
N LEU A 465 -5.02 8.34 -1.75
CA LEU A 465 -6.19 8.86 -2.45
C LEU A 465 -6.51 8.04 -3.69
N ILE A 466 -7.76 7.64 -3.83
CA ILE A 466 -8.33 6.94 -4.98
C ILE A 466 -9.51 7.74 -5.49
N VAL A 467 -9.47 8.15 -6.75
CA VAL A 467 -10.56 8.89 -7.39
C VAL A 467 -11.27 8.01 -8.40
N ILE A 468 -12.59 7.93 -8.31
CA ILE A 468 -13.41 7.14 -9.21
C ILE A 468 -14.52 8.02 -9.78
N GLY A 469 -14.56 8.16 -11.10
CA GLY A 469 -15.63 8.86 -11.81
C GLY A 469 -16.71 7.89 -12.28
N THR A 470 -17.98 8.15 -12.00
CA THR A 470 -19.09 7.41 -12.62
C THR A 470 -19.53 8.09 -13.90
N VAL A 471 -19.94 7.31 -14.88
CA VAL A 471 -20.33 7.76 -16.23
C VAL A 471 -21.62 7.07 -16.63
N ASN A 472 -22.64 7.85 -16.96
CA ASN A 472 -23.87 7.35 -17.57
C ASN A 472 -23.74 7.36 -19.08
N MET A 473 -23.95 6.20 -19.73
CA MET A 473 -23.78 6.03 -21.17
C MET A 473 -25.07 6.31 -21.95
N ASP A 474 -26.20 6.29 -21.25
CA ASP A 474 -27.55 6.45 -21.78
C ASP A 474 -28.03 7.91 -21.86
N GLU A 475 -27.19 8.86 -21.40
CA GLU A 475 -27.50 10.28 -21.39
C GLU A 475 -26.69 11.06 -22.43
N THR A 476 -27.26 12.18 -22.93
CA THR A 476 -26.52 13.14 -23.78
C THR A 476 -25.57 13.97 -22.94
N THR A 477 -24.38 13.45 -22.70
CA THR A 477 -23.33 14.02 -21.86
C THR A 477 -22.07 14.30 -22.71
N PHE A 478 -21.07 14.94 -22.11
CA PHE A 478 -19.80 15.19 -22.79
C PHE A 478 -19.02 13.88 -23.00
N SER A 479 -18.44 13.69 -24.18
CA SER A 479 -17.48 12.62 -24.44
C SER A 479 -16.15 12.90 -23.73
N PHE A 480 -15.47 11.87 -23.28
CA PHE A 480 -14.15 12.03 -22.70
C PHE A 480 -13.10 12.34 -23.75
N SER A 481 -12.28 13.36 -23.48
CA SER A 481 -11.07 13.56 -24.25
C SER A 481 -10.07 12.43 -23.99
N ARG A 482 -9.22 12.17 -24.97
CA ARG A 482 -8.14 11.19 -24.82
C ARG A 482 -7.20 11.52 -23.65
N LYS A 483 -7.06 12.80 -23.29
CA LYS A 483 -6.27 13.23 -22.15
C LYS A 483 -6.77 12.64 -20.83
N VAL A 484 -8.08 12.47 -20.69
CA VAL A 484 -8.71 11.83 -19.53
C VAL A 484 -8.53 10.32 -19.58
N LEU A 485 -8.87 9.70 -20.73
CA LEU A 485 -8.78 8.24 -20.92
C LEU A 485 -7.34 7.71 -20.76
N ASP A 486 -6.35 8.49 -21.17
CA ASP A 486 -4.93 8.16 -20.96
C ASP A 486 -4.53 8.10 -19.48
N ARG A 487 -5.25 8.83 -18.63
CA ARG A 487 -4.95 8.96 -17.21
C ARG A 487 -5.79 8.08 -16.30
N ALA A 488 -6.86 7.50 -16.82
CA ALA A 488 -7.76 6.62 -16.06
C ALA A 488 -7.66 5.16 -16.50
N MET A 489 -8.07 4.25 -15.62
CA MET A 489 -8.47 2.89 -15.98
C MET A 489 -9.98 2.88 -16.20
N SER A 490 -10.43 2.38 -17.35
CA SER A 490 -11.84 2.45 -17.76
C SER A 490 -12.52 1.11 -17.60
N VAL A 491 -13.56 1.03 -16.79
CA VAL A 491 -14.29 -0.21 -16.51
C VAL A 491 -15.75 -0.06 -16.95
N GLU A 492 -16.23 -1.02 -17.72
CA GLU A 492 -17.62 -1.09 -18.16
C GLU A 492 -18.45 -1.91 -17.18
N MET A 493 -19.60 -1.36 -16.76
CA MET A 493 -20.56 -1.97 -15.84
C MET A 493 -21.94 -2.06 -16.48
N ASN A 494 -22.07 -2.80 -17.59
CA ASN A 494 -23.32 -2.96 -18.30
C ASN A 494 -24.01 -4.32 -18.03
N GLU A 495 -23.32 -5.27 -17.42
CA GLU A 495 -23.92 -6.57 -17.08
C GLU A 495 -24.81 -6.44 -15.85
N VAL A 496 -26.09 -6.73 -16.02
CA VAL A 496 -27.08 -6.74 -14.95
C VAL A 496 -27.49 -8.20 -14.69
N ASN A 497 -27.12 -8.69 -13.52
CA ASN A 497 -27.54 -10.03 -13.07
C ASN A 497 -28.78 -9.90 -12.15
N TYR A 498 -29.97 -10.12 -12.69
CA TYR A 498 -31.19 -10.05 -11.90
C TYR A 498 -31.31 -11.16 -10.84
N ASP A 499 -30.66 -12.31 -11.04
CA ASP A 499 -30.67 -13.39 -10.07
C ASP A 499 -29.90 -13.01 -8.79
N SER A 500 -28.88 -12.14 -8.88
CA SER A 500 -28.15 -11.62 -7.73
C SER A 500 -29.02 -10.76 -6.79
N PHE A 501 -30.11 -10.17 -7.29
CA PHE A 501 -31.09 -9.45 -6.47
C PHE A 501 -31.87 -10.37 -5.52
N LEU A 502 -32.07 -11.63 -5.92
CA LEU A 502 -32.79 -12.62 -5.11
C LEU A 502 -31.91 -13.23 -4.03
N THR A 503 -30.60 -13.19 -4.21
CA THR A 503 -29.62 -13.91 -3.36
C THR A 503 -28.72 -13.00 -2.54
N ASP A 504 -28.77 -11.67 -2.75
CA ASP A 504 -27.90 -10.64 -2.13
C ASP A 504 -26.38 -10.92 -2.21
N THR A 505 -25.97 -11.63 -3.26
CA THR A 505 -24.61 -12.17 -3.41
C THR A 505 -23.57 -11.15 -3.89
N THR A 506 -23.97 -9.95 -4.33
CA THR A 506 -23.04 -8.90 -4.82
C THR A 506 -22.08 -8.39 -3.74
N ASP A 507 -22.48 -8.42 -2.48
CA ASP A 507 -21.64 -8.02 -1.36
C ASP A 507 -20.78 -9.17 -0.83
N ASP A 508 -21.22 -10.43 -1.08
CA ASP A 508 -20.56 -11.62 -0.53
C ASP A 508 -19.18 -11.87 -1.14
N ASP A 509 -19.00 -11.53 -2.42
CA ASP A 509 -17.70 -11.70 -3.08
C ASP A 509 -16.64 -10.75 -2.48
N LEU A 510 -16.98 -9.47 -2.25
CA LEU A 510 -16.05 -8.53 -1.63
C LEU A 510 -15.79 -8.89 -0.16
N LYS A 511 -16.80 -9.31 0.58
CA LYS A 511 -16.65 -9.82 1.96
C LYS A 511 -15.75 -11.05 2.00
N ALA A 512 -15.91 -11.97 1.07
CA ALA A 512 -15.09 -13.18 0.97
C ALA A 512 -13.62 -12.84 0.65
N ILE A 513 -13.37 -11.87 -0.24
CA ILE A 513 -12.02 -11.40 -0.57
C ILE A 513 -11.37 -10.74 0.65
N VAL A 514 -12.07 -9.81 1.30
CA VAL A 514 -11.55 -9.15 2.50
C VAL A 514 -11.25 -10.16 3.59
N LYS A 515 -12.16 -11.08 3.85
CA LYS A 515 -11.95 -12.15 4.82
C LYS A 515 -10.75 -13.04 4.47
N ALA A 516 -10.61 -13.42 3.21
CA ALA A 516 -9.48 -14.23 2.75
C ALA A 516 -8.14 -13.50 2.87
N LEU A 517 -8.12 -12.17 2.66
CA LEU A 517 -6.94 -11.34 2.87
C LEU A 517 -6.64 -11.16 4.36
N GLU A 518 -7.65 -10.95 5.20
CA GLU A 518 -7.52 -10.84 6.67
C GLU A 518 -7.04 -12.17 7.29
N GLU A 519 -7.48 -13.33 6.78
CA GLU A 519 -7.07 -14.66 7.26
C GLU A 519 -5.64 -15.04 6.81
N ASN A 520 -5.12 -14.45 5.73
CA ASN A 520 -3.82 -14.82 5.17
C ASN A 520 -2.63 -13.99 5.68
N ASP A 521 -2.85 -12.98 6.53
CA ASP A 521 -1.83 -12.13 7.20
C ASP A 521 -0.78 -11.47 6.26
N ASP A 522 -0.81 -11.77 4.96
CA ASP A 522 0.27 -11.44 4.01
C ASP A 522 0.22 -10.04 3.39
N ALA A 523 -0.91 -9.39 3.39
CA ALA A 523 -1.11 -7.95 3.19
C ALA A 523 -2.61 -7.63 3.30
N ASP A 524 -3.00 -6.78 4.20
CA ASP A 524 -4.37 -6.28 4.23
C ASP A 524 -4.68 -5.50 2.94
N LEU A 525 -5.96 -5.40 2.61
CA LEU A 525 -6.41 -4.70 1.40
C LEU A 525 -5.98 -3.23 1.38
N ASN A 526 -5.86 -2.61 2.56
CA ASN A 526 -5.43 -1.23 2.70
C ASN A 526 -3.99 -1.05 2.21
N THR A 527 -3.06 -1.85 2.72
CA THR A 527 -1.66 -1.84 2.29
C THR A 527 -1.55 -2.09 0.79
N GLN A 528 -2.29 -3.07 0.25
CA GLN A 528 -2.25 -3.36 -1.18
C GLN A 528 -2.76 -2.20 -2.05
N LEU A 529 -3.78 -1.47 -1.61
CA LEU A 529 -4.31 -0.33 -2.34
C LEU A 529 -3.49 0.96 -2.15
N VAL A 530 -2.73 1.08 -1.07
CA VAL A 530 -1.86 2.23 -0.80
C VAL A 530 -0.46 2.03 -1.38
N ASP A 531 0.16 0.86 -1.19
CA ASP A 531 1.53 0.59 -1.62
C ASP A 531 1.60 0.12 -3.08
N ARG A 532 1.43 1.07 -4.00
CA ARG A 532 1.39 0.85 -5.45
C ARG A 532 2.73 1.15 -6.10
N HIS A 533 3.09 0.36 -7.10
CA HIS A 533 4.16 0.69 -8.03
C HIS A 533 3.75 1.86 -8.94
N ILE A 534 4.69 2.75 -9.24
CA ILE A 534 4.48 3.87 -10.17
C ILE A 534 5.19 3.57 -11.49
N GLU A 535 6.36 2.98 -11.43
CA GLU A 535 7.18 2.71 -12.60
C GLU A 535 7.42 1.22 -12.79
N ALA A 536 7.19 0.74 -14.02
CA ALA A 536 7.39 -0.67 -14.38
C ALA A 536 8.83 -1.15 -14.16
N ARG A 537 9.82 -0.23 -14.19
CA ARG A 537 11.22 -0.57 -13.90
C ARG A 537 11.43 -1.15 -12.50
N GLU A 538 10.52 -0.86 -11.56
CA GLU A 538 10.56 -1.38 -10.21
C GLU A 538 10.28 -2.90 -10.16
N ILE A 539 9.56 -3.44 -11.17
CA ILE A 539 9.04 -4.80 -11.21
C ILE A 539 9.42 -5.59 -12.47
N ILE A 540 10.15 -4.99 -13.41
CA ILE A 540 10.44 -5.60 -14.72
C ILE A 540 11.26 -6.91 -14.59
N ASP A 541 12.16 -6.96 -13.61
CA ASP A 541 12.98 -8.15 -13.35
C ASP A 541 12.14 -9.29 -12.73
N ASP A 542 11.14 -8.95 -11.94
CA ASP A 542 10.22 -9.93 -11.32
C ASP A 542 9.25 -10.51 -12.35
N LEU A 543 8.82 -9.73 -13.33
CA LEU A 543 7.98 -10.19 -14.44
C LEU A 543 8.74 -11.03 -15.47
N GLY A 544 10.03 -10.82 -15.66
CA GLY A 544 10.87 -11.62 -16.54
C GLY A 544 10.33 -11.78 -17.98
N ASP A 545 9.97 -13.01 -18.36
CA ASP A 545 9.44 -13.30 -19.70
C ASP A 545 8.03 -12.74 -19.92
N ASP A 546 7.26 -12.51 -18.88
CA ASP A 546 5.92 -11.91 -18.99
C ASP A 546 6.00 -10.44 -19.38
N ALA A 547 7.03 -9.71 -18.90
CA ALA A 547 7.30 -8.35 -19.33
C ALA A 547 7.64 -8.30 -20.83
N ARG A 548 8.48 -9.20 -21.32
CA ARG A 548 8.84 -9.27 -22.75
C ARG A 548 7.62 -9.58 -23.62
N PHE A 549 6.81 -10.53 -23.19
CA PHE A 549 5.58 -10.90 -23.90
C PHE A 549 4.61 -9.71 -23.99
N ALA A 550 4.39 -9.00 -22.88
CA ALA A 550 3.52 -7.84 -22.84
C ALA A 550 4.01 -6.71 -23.75
N ILE A 551 5.31 -6.43 -23.72
CA ILE A 551 5.90 -5.41 -24.59
C ILE A 551 5.78 -5.79 -26.08
N ASP A 552 6.00 -7.05 -26.44
CA ASP A 552 5.87 -7.50 -27.82
C ASP A 552 4.40 -7.46 -28.29
N TYR A 553 3.45 -7.83 -27.43
CA TYR A 553 2.03 -7.65 -27.67
C TYR A 553 1.66 -6.19 -27.94
N LEU A 554 2.10 -5.27 -27.08
CA LEU A 554 1.83 -3.84 -27.24
C LEU A 554 2.52 -3.23 -28.47
N LYS A 555 3.71 -3.69 -28.86
CA LYS A 555 4.38 -3.26 -30.10
C LYS A 555 3.55 -3.59 -31.35
N ARG A 556 2.95 -4.78 -31.41
CA ARG A 556 2.07 -5.18 -32.54
C ARG A 556 0.84 -4.31 -32.60
N ILE A 557 0.15 -4.10 -31.47
CA ILE A 557 -0.99 -3.19 -31.40
C ILE A 557 -0.58 -1.76 -31.82
N ASN A 558 0.53 -1.26 -31.28
CA ASN A 558 0.97 0.10 -31.55
C ASN A 558 1.43 0.30 -33.02
N ALA A 559 1.99 -0.73 -33.66
CA ALA A 559 2.30 -0.74 -35.08
C ALA A 559 1.04 -0.63 -35.94
N LEU A 560 -0.04 -1.35 -35.56
CA LEU A 560 -1.34 -1.23 -36.25
C LEU A 560 -1.92 0.18 -36.07
N LEU A 561 -1.75 0.79 -34.92
CA LEU A 561 -2.33 2.10 -34.57
C LEU A 561 -1.44 3.28 -35.03
N GLU A 562 -0.30 3.03 -35.71
CA GLU A 562 0.59 4.07 -36.22
C GLU A 562 -0.16 5.00 -37.19
N GLY A 563 0.08 6.30 -37.08
CA GLY A 563 -0.60 7.32 -37.91
C GLY A 563 -2.06 7.53 -37.57
N THR A 564 -2.61 6.82 -36.58
CA THR A 564 -3.97 7.03 -36.08
C THR A 564 -3.96 7.84 -34.79
N PRO A 565 -5.09 8.46 -34.45
CA PRO A 565 -5.21 9.15 -33.17
C PRO A 565 -5.24 8.18 -31.96
N PHE A 566 -5.25 6.87 -32.15
CA PHE A 566 -5.35 5.84 -31.10
C PHE A 566 -3.99 5.30 -30.66
N LYS A 567 -2.88 5.77 -31.29
CA LYS A 567 -1.53 5.35 -30.96
C LYS A 567 -1.23 5.40 -29.47
N LEU A 568 -0.56 4.37 -28.95
CA LEU A 568 -0.20 4.24 -27.54
C LEU A 568 1.15 4.93 -27.26
N GLY A 569 1.26 5.58 -26.11
CA GLY A 569 2.53 6.12 -25.59
C GLY A 569 3.21 5.16 -24.60
N TYR A 570 4.39 5.55 -24.11
CA TYR A 570 5.15 4.77 -23.10
C TYR A 570 4.36 4.49 -21.83
N ARG A 571 3.44 5.38 -21.46
CA ARG A 571 2.56 5.22 -20.32
C ARG A 571 1.75 3.92 -20.38
N ALA A 572 1.21 3.57 -21.53
CA ALA A 572 0.44 2.34 -21.69
C ALA A 572 1.30 1.09 -21.46
N ALA A 573 2.58 1.12 -21.86
CA ALA A 573 3.51 0.02 -21.57
C ALA A 573 3.82 -0.07 -20.06
N ASN A 574 4.07 1.07 -19.42
CA ASN A 574 4.28 1.14 -17.98
C ASN A 574 3.08 0.56 -17.20
N GLU A 575 1.89 1.04 -17.52
CA GLU A 575 0.65 0.61 -16.86
C GLU A 575 0.31 -0.87 -17.13
N ALA A 576 0.63 -1.40 -18.33
CA ALA A 576 0.40 -2.81 -18.64
C ALA A 576 1.26 -3.75 -17.78
N LEU A 577 2.52 -3.41 -17.57
CA LEU A 577 3.41 -4.20 -16.73
C LEU A 577 2.98 -4.15 -15.26
N ILE A 578 2.63 -2.96 -14.75
CA ILE A 578 2.10 -2.80 -13.39
C ILE A 578 0.78 -3.57 -13.23
N TYR A 579 -0.09 -3.54 -14.26
CA TYR A 579 -1.36 -4.27 -14.25
C TYR A 579 -1.15 -5.79 -14.18
N ILE A 580 -0.19 -6.34 -14.93
CA ILE A 580 0.15 -7.76 -14.86
C ILE A 580 0.62 -8.14 -13.45
N GLN A 581 1.53 -7.36 -12.87
CA GLN A 581 2.02 -7.59 -11.51
C GLN A 581 0.88 -7.55 -10.48
N ALA A 582 0.06 -6.51 -10.52
CA ALA A 582 -1.10 -6.36 -9.64
C ALA A 582 -2.13 -7.49 -9.84
N SER A 583 -2.32 -7.95 -11.08
CA SER A 583 -3.20 -9.08 -11.39
C SER A 583 -2.72 -10.38 -10.75
N TYR A 584 -1.41 -10.63 -10.75
CA TYR A 584 -0.85 -11.81 -10.08
C TYR A 584 -1.04 -11.77 -8.56
N GLU A 585 -0.97 -10.60 -7.98
CA GLU A 585 -1.12 -10.42 -6.54
C GLU A 585 -2.58 -10.61 -6.07
N PHE A 586 -3.55 -10.13 -6.85
CA PHE A 586 -4.97 -10.23 -6.49
C PHE A 586 -5.66 -11.47 -7.07
N GLU A 587 -5.57 -11.66 -8.37
CA GLU A 587 -6.40 -12.64 -9.08
C GLU A 587 -5.67 -13.96 -9.31
N GLN A 588 -4.36 -13.97 -9.15
CA GLN A 588 -3.48 -15.09 -9.50
C GLN A 588 -3.72 -15.59 -10.94
N THR A 589 -4.11 -14.67 -11.82
CA THR A 589 -4.37 -14.94 -13.22
C THR A 589 -3.05 -15.03 -13.98
N ASN A 590 -3.09 -15.65 -15.15
CA ASN A 590 -1.95 -15.65 -16.03
C ASN A 590 -1.89 -14.33 -16.84
N ARG A 591 -0.72 -14.04 -17.46
CA ARG A 591 -0.48 -12.85 -18.29
C ARG A 591 -1.52 -12.64 -19.38
N ILE A 592 -2.16 -13.71 -19.88
CA ILE A 592 -3.15 -13.63 -20.96
C ILE A 592 -4.42 -12.96 -20.47
N ALA A 593 -4.97 -13.40 -19.35
CA ALA A 593 -6.15 -12.78 -18.74
C ALA A 593 -5.87 -11.34 -18.30
N ALA A 594 -4.68 -11.07 -17.76
CA ALA A 594 -4.27 -9.72 -17.40
C ALA A 594 -4.21 -8.78 -18.62
N LEU A 595 -3.60 -9.23 -19.72
CA LEU A 595 -3.53 -8.43 -20.97
C LEU A 595 -4.87 -8.28 -21.67
N ASP A 596 -5.76 -9.28 -21.58
CA ASP A 596 -7.12 -9.19 -22.09
C ASP A 596 -7.91 -8.09 -21.38
N ASN A 597 -7.91 -8.09 -20.03
CA ASN A 597 -8.55 -7.06 -19.22
C ASN A 597 -7.91 -5.68 -19.45
N PHE A 598 -6.58 -5.60 -19.49
CA PHE A 598 -5.87 -4.35 -19.79
C PHE A 598 -6.24 -3.80 -21.17
N THR A 599 -6.34 -4.68 -22.18
CA THR A 599 -6.75 -4.30 -23.54
C THR A 599 -8.16 -3.71 -23.53
N LEU A 600 -9.09 -4.35 -22.83
CA LEU A 600 -10.45 -3.86 -22.66
C LEU A 600 -10.46 -2.46 -22.02
N MET A 601 -9.79 -2.30 -20.88
CA MET A 601 -9.84 -1.09 -20.05
C MET A 601 -9.06 0.09 -20.65
N LYS A 602 -7.96 -0.17 -21.35
CA LYS A 602 -7.03 0.89 -21.72
C LYS A 602 -6.86 1.10 -23.22
N ILE A 603 -7.05 0.08 -24.02
CA ILE A 603 -6.84 0.16 -25.46
C ILE A 603 -8.18 0.38 -26.19
N LEU A 604 -9.16 -0.47 -25.92
CA LEU A 604 -10.47 -0.37 -26.60
C LEU A 604 -11.25 0.86 -26.16
N SER A 605 -11.12 1.30 -24.92
CA SER A 605 -11.77 2.50 -24.38
C SER A 605 -11.47 3.81 -25.14
N ARG A 606 -10.41 3.81 -25.96
CA ARG A 606 -10.00 4.96 -26.79
C ARG A 606 -10.51 4.92 -28.22
N ILE A 607 -11.05 3.77 -28.64
CA ILE A 607 -11.42 3.55 -30.04
C ILE A 607 -12.84 4.01 -30.26
N GLU A 608 -12.97 5.03 -31.09
CA GLU A 608 -14.25 5.62 -31.48
C GLU A 608 -14.15 6.22 -32.89
N GLY A 609 -15.20 6.17 -33.64
CA GLY A 609 -15.27 6.81 -34.94
C GLY A 609 -16.24 6.15 -35.91
N ASP A 610 -16.35 6.75 -37.06
CA ASP A 610 -17.08 6.24 -38.22
C ASP A 610 -16.26 5.23 -39.02
N GLU A 611 -16.91 4.58 -39.99
CA GLU A 611 -16.25 3.65 -40.89
C GLU A 611 -15.03 4.25 -41.60
N THR A 612 -15.03 5.55 -41.93
CA THR A 612 -13.96 6.24 -42.63
C THR A 612 -12.73 6.36 -41.72
N LYS A 613 -12.94 6.73 -40.45
CA LYS A 613 -11.87 6.92 -39.45
C LYS A 613 -11.21 5.60 -39.05
N LEU A 614 -11.98 4.50 -39.07
CA LEU A 614 -11.48 3.19 -38.68
C LEU A 614 -11.01 2.33 -39.87
N LYS A 615 -11.25 2.75 -41.14
CA LYS A 615 -10.94 1.99 -42.33
C LYS A 615 -9.43 1.80 -42.49
N ILE A 616 -9.06 0.59 -42.89
CA ILE A 616 -7.72 0.26 -43.38
C ILE A 616 -7.80 0.16 -44.90
N THR A 617 -6.95 0.89 -45.61
CA THR A 617 -6.95 1.01 -47.07
C THR A 617 -5.79 0.21 -47.68
N ASP A 618 -5.78 0.12 -49.03
CA ASP A 618 -4.67 -0.48 -49.76
C ASP A 618 -3.47 0.47 -49.93
N SER A 619 -3.40 1.59 -49.18
CA SER A 619 -2.30 2.51 -49.19
C SER A 619 -1.00 1.84 -48.71
N GLU A 620 0.15 2.28 -49.22
CA GLU A 620 1.44 1.73 -48.81
C GLU A 620 1.69 1.92 -47.30
N ALA A 621 1.20 3.01 -46.70
CA ALA A 621 1.28 3.25 -45.27
C ALA A 621 0.46 2.22 -44.47
N ASP A 622 -0.74 1.89 -44.91
CA ASP A 622 -1.59 0.89 -44.27
C ASP A 622 -1.01 -0.53 -44.45
N LYS A 623 -0.46 -0.85 -45.60
CA LYS A 623 0.22 -2.14 -45.82
C LYS A 623 1.44 -2.28 -44.91
N GLU A 624 2.23 -1.22 -44.76
CA GLU A 624 3.41 -1.23 -43.88
C GLU A 624 3.03 -1.45 -42.41
N ARG A 625 1.99 -0.75 -41.91
CA ARG A 625 1.54 -0.91 -40.52
C ARG A 625 0.93 -2.28 -40.26
N ILE A 626 0.17 -2.85 -41.19
CA ILE A 626 -0.36 -4.22 -41.13
C ILE A 626 0.78 -5.25 -41.08
N ALA A 627 1.79 -5.09 -41.94
CA ALA A 627 2.95 -5.97 -42.00
C ALA A 627 3.77 -5.90 -40.69
N LYS A 628 4.01 -4.69 -40.16
CA LYS A 628 4.67 -4.50 -38.85
C LYS A 628 3.87 -5.05 -37.65
N ALA A 629 2.54 -5.00 -37.75
CA ALA A 629 1.63 -5.56 -36.75
C ALA A 629 1.44 -7.08 -36.87
N GLU A 630 1.99 -7.69 -37.94
CA GLU A 630 1.87 -9.11 -38.25
C GLU A 630 0.41 -9.56 -38.40
N VAL A 631 -0.44 -8.73 -39.01
CA VAL A 631 -1.85 -9.06 -39.25
C VAL A 631 -2.01 -9.85 -40.55
N ASN A 632 -2.61 -11.02 -40.45
CA ASN A 632 -3.07 -11.77 -41.61
C ASN A 632 -4.41 -11.19 -42.11
N VAL A 633 -4.38 -10.53 -43.26
CA VAL A 633 -5.54 -9.81 -43.81
C VAL A 633 -6.70 -10.77 -44.13
N ASP A 634 -6.41 -11.97 -44.65
CA ASP A 634 -7.46 -12.94 -45.03
C ASP A 634 -8.17 -13.51 -43.80
N GLU A 635 -7.42 -13.73 -42.72
CA GLU A 635 -7.99 -14.14 -41.43
C GLU A 635 -8.78 -13.00 -40.76
N ALA A 636 -8.26 -11.77 -40.78
CA ALA A 636 -8.95 -10.62 -40.21
C ALA A 636 -10.28 -10.33 -40.92
N LYS A 637 -10.34 -10.47 -42.27
CA LYS A 637 -11.54 -10.29 -43.06
C LYS A 637 -12.66 -11.31 -42.78
N GLN A 638 -12.36 -12.42 -42.11
CA GLN A 638 -13.43 -13.37 -41.69
C GLN A 638 -14.42 -12.74 -40.70
N TYR A 639 -14.03 -11.66 -40.05
CA TYR A 639 -14.85 -10.97 -39.04
C TYR A 639 -15.54 -9.71 -39.57
N GLY A 640 -15.29 -9.33 -40.83
CA GLY A 640 -15.89 -8.16 -41.48
C GLY A 640 -14.90 -7.45 -42.40
N ASP A 641 -15.31 -6.28 -42.90
CA ASP A 641 -14.44 -5.43 -43.72
C ASP A 641 -13.18 -5.04 -42.96
N MET A 642 -12.08 -4.91 -43.69
CA MET A 642 -10.77 -4.60 -43.09
C MET A 642 -10.77 -3.19 -42.45
N ASN A 643 -10.73 -3.18 -41.15
CA ASN A 643 -10.66 -1.96 -40.35
C ASN A 643 -9.82 -2.19 -39.07
N ILE A 644 -9.60 -1.15 -38.28
CA ILE A 644 -8.79 -1.21 -37.05
C ILE A 644 -9.32 -2.27 -36.08
N LEU A 645 -10.64 -2.42 -35.93
CA LEU A 645 -11.23 -3.39 -35.00
C LEU A 645 -11.01 -4.83 -35.44
N THR A 646 -11.21 -5.15 -36.74
CA THR A 646 -10.97 -6.51 -37.28
C THR A 646 -9.50 -6.89 -37.20
N ALA A 647 -8.58 -5.92 -37.43
CA ALA A 647 -7.14 -6.13 -37.28
C ALA A 647 -6.72 -6.32 -35.82
N LEU A 648 -7.27 -5.53 -34.86
CA LEU A 648 -7.05 -5.73 -33.44
C LEU A 648 -7.54 -7.08 -32.95
N ARG A 649 -8.75 -7.49 -33.37
CA ARG A 649 -9.30 -8.80 -33.06
C ARG A 649 -8.34 -9.91 -33.47
N HIS A 650 -7.77 -9.81 -34.68
CA HIS A 650 -6.80 -10.78 -35.18
C HIS A 650 -5.53 -10.82 -34.31
N ILE A 651 -4.94 -9.65 -33.96
CA ILE A 651 -3.76 -9.58 -33.09
C ILE A 651 -4.05 -10.23 -31.74
N ILE A 652 -5.17 -9.86 -31.11
CA ILE A 652 -5.56 -10.36 -29.79
C ILE A 652 -5.72 -11.88 -29.80
N THR A 653 -6.47 -12.42 -30.78
CA THR A 653 -6.69 -13.86 -30.87
C THR A 653 -5.43 -14.66 -31.17
N ASN A 654 -4.49 -14.11 -31.93
CA ASN A 654 -3.23 -14.78 -32.24
C ASN A 654 -2.23 -14.74 -31.07
N GLN A 655 -2.22 -13.66 -30.31
CA GLN A 655 -1.27 -13.49 -29.21
C GLN A 655 -1.79 -14.06 -27.88
N LEU A 656 -3.08 -13.86 -27.56
CA LEU A 656 -3.68 -14.26 -26.30
C LEU A 656 -4.40 -15.62 -26.39
N GLY A 657 -4.60 -16.15 -27.60
CA GLY A 657 -5.20 -17.46 -27.85
C GLY A 657 -6.61 -17.40 -28.41
N LYS A 658 -7.00 -18.49 -29.09
CA LYS A 658 -8.32 -18.65 -29.71
C LYS A 658 -9.39 -19.07 -28.67
N GLN A 659 -9.57 -18.27 -27.65
CA GLN A 659 -10.59 -18.56 -26.66
C GLN A 659 -11.79 -17.64 -26.88
N ASP A 660 -12.98 -18.24 -27.11
CA ASP A 660 -14.28 -17.55 -27.12
C ASP A 660 -14.62 -16.85 -25.77
N LYS A 661 -13.67 -16.89 -24.84
CA LYS A 661 -13.78 -16.34 -23.48
C LYS A 661 -13.10 -14.98 -23.28
N LEU A 662 -12.32 -14.48 -24.27
CA LEU A 662 -11.63 -13.20 -24.12
C LEU A 662 -12.63 -12.05 -24.11
N HIS A 663 -12.59 -11.24 -23.06
CA HIS A 663 -13.50 -10.11 -22.84
C HIS A 663 -13.29 -9.03 -23.89
N SER A 664 -12.03 -8.74 -24.25
CA SER A 664 -11.70 -7.78 -25.30
C SER A 664 -12.21 -8.19 -26.68
N VAL A 665 -12.19 -9.49 -27.01
CA VAL A 665 -12.73 -10.02 -28.26
C VAL A 665 -14.25 -9.85 -28.32
N LYS A 666 -14.97 -10.22 -27.25
CA LYS A 666 -16.43 -10.02 -27.16
C LYS A 666 -16.80 -8.55 -27.33
N LYS A 667 -16.06 -7.64 -26.69
CA LYS A 667 -16.28 -6.19 -26.86
C LYS A 667 -16.04 -5.74 -28.28
N ILE A 668 -14.97 -6.20 -28.94
CA ILE A 668 -14.71 -5.88 -30.35
C ILE A 668 -15.84 -6.39 -31.25
N ASP A 669 -16.36 -7.60 -31.02
CA ASP A 669 -17.49 -8.15 -31.78
C ASP A 669 -18.76 -7.30 -31.62
N SER A 670 -19.02 -6.81 -30.40
CA SER A 670 -20.10 -5.84 -30.12
C SER A 670 -19.85 -4.51 -30.85
N MET A 671 -18.62 -3.96 -30.79
CA MET A 671 -18.24 -2.72 -31.48
C MET A 671 -18.35 -2.84 -33.00
N LEU A 672 -17.98 -3.98 -33.58
CA LEU A 672 -18.15 -4.26 -35.02
C LEU A 672 -19.63 -4.32 -35.42
N SER A 673 -20.47 -4.92 -34.58
CA SER A 673 -21.92 -4.99 -34.77
C SER A 673 -22.53 -3.59 -34.74
N GLN A 674 -22.09 -2.75 -33.80
CA GLN A 674 -22.51 -1.36 -33.68
C GLN A 674 -22.05 -0.54 -34.93
N LEU A 675 -20.78 -0.64 -35.32
CA LEU A 675 -20.26 0.06 -36.51
C LEU A 675 -21.07 -0.27 -37.76
N LYS A 676 -21.45 -1.54 -37.95
CA LYS A 676 -22.27 -2.00 -39.08
C LYS A 676 -23.71 -1.47 -39.03
N ARG A 677 -24.30 -1.35 -37.85
CA ARG A 677 -25.68 -0.87 -37.66
C ARG A 677 -25.79 0.64 -37.76
N ASP A 678 -24.90 1.34 -37.04
CA ASP A 678 -25.02 2.77 -36.75
C ASP A 678 -24.03 3.63 -37.57
N HIS A 679 -23.15 2.99 -38.38
CA HIS A 679 -22.04 3.62 -39.13
C HIS A 679 -21.06 4.41 -38.24
N PHE A 680 -21.17 4.26 -36.95
CA PHE A 680 -20.33 4.86 -35.93
C PHE A 680 -20.17 3.90 -34.75
N VAL A 681 -19.03 3.91 -34.12
CA VAL A 681 -18.77 3.12 -32.94
C VAL A 681 -18.06 3.93 -31.87
N SER A 682 -18.45 3.73 -30.63
CA SER A 682 -17.73 4.14 -29.45
C SER A 682 -17.68 3.00 -28.45
N PHE A 683 -16.57 2.89 -27.72
CA PHE A 683 -16.47 1.93 -26.60
C PHE A 683 -17.58 2.18 -25.54
N TRP A 684 -17.99 3.43 -25.41
CA TRP A 684 -18.86 3.96 -24.36
C TRP A 684 -20.37 3.86 -24.68
N ASN A 685 -20.74 3.27 -25.80
CA ASN A 685 -22.15 3.14 -26.24
C ASN A 685 -22.63 1.70 -26.17
#